data_e2a8dbe15baada459d8ddad061d602b9
#
_entry.id   e2a8dbe15baada459d8ddad061d602b9
#
_cell.length_a   1.000
_cell.length_b   1.000
_cell.length_c   1.000
_cell.angle_alpha   90.00
_cell.angle_beta   90.00
_cell.angle_gamma   90.00
#
_symmetry.space_group_name_H-M   'P 1'
#
loop_
_entity.id
_entity.type
_entity.pdbx_description
1 polymer ?
#
loop_
_entity_poly.entity_id
_entity_poly.type
_entity_poly.pdbx_seq_one_letter_code
_entity_poly.pdbx_strand_id
1 'polypeptide(L)'
;MTNILRTLLLATSLAAIPLTATKADAANDTKTTAAKVFEVKNPDFTKSPYSGMTRQHWIEAGEYLLDGAFGHIFSLDDPMYFPKQLEKTYPGNPENSKVAKLEGLARTMFIAGPLLKNNPDLTLHGIKVADYYRHQLMAITNPKSKHFIAKRTGGPSQTLLELASLCISMKAAPEVLWEPLPQEEKDKLAATILSYGEGPTIGSNWMFFNCFALSFFKDQGYKVDEKKLVDWLQKLLDRYKGEGWYNDAPAYDYYSMWAYQSYGPFWVEFFGKHFKPSAESGLPENIYQEISQKFLKNEADLVDNYPYMFARDGRMNMWGRSITYRFAAVTPLPLVEYGNFENVNYGWLRHIASSTLLQFLQHPDFLENGVPTMGFYGPFAPCIQIYSCRGSVYWTGKAFLGLLLPEDSKYWSATENEGPWADQLKPGNVYNKIQPATGLLITNYPNCGGSEMRSWCHETVEKDWQKFRSGENYNKLAYNTEFPWMADGKKGEISQNYGTLNKKGEWEVLRLYDFKDFNNEIYHREAVLETDKNVRYQLNDILLPDGILRVDKVSVPDSTEITLGHYTLPEGSTEFKATLDPGKSFSNRQISLPAMKGEKHGRSVTCYTNGQYELAMIPLYGWTVQEKAIYPDGLHPVSHRCVLPRLSQKVGGSQILVTLQLWKKGANDTGFTARELQPVKSVQVSKDQKTVTITLQSGKKKVVTFE
;
A
#
# COMPACT_ATOMS: atom_id res chain seq x y z
N MET A 1 31.28 -52.17 -17.01
CA MET A 1 32.67 -52.18 -17.56
C MET A 1 33.16 -50.76 -17.48
N THR A 2 33.82 -50.49 -16.46
CA THR A 2 35.27 -50.35 -16.23
C THR A 2 35.83 -49.01 -16.76
N ASN A 3 36.06 -48.07 -15.85
CA ASN A 3 37.41 -47.53 -15.51
C ASN A 3 37.99 -46.48 -16.54
N ILE A 4 38.69 -45.41 -16.23
CA ILE A 4 39.62 -45.12 -15.08
C ILE A 4 39.95 -43.59 -15.13
N LEU A 5 40.18 -43.04 -13.94
CA LEU A 5 40.90 -41.81 -13.66
C LEU A 5 42.22 -41.61 -14.45
N ARG A 6 42.63 -40.37 -14.70
CA ARG A 6 43.96 -39.90 -14.33
C ARG A 6 44.13 -38.39 -14.33
N THR A 7 44.57 -37.89 -13.24
CA THR A 7 45.14 -36.59 -12.88
C THR A 7 46.46 -36.31 -13.66
N LEU A 8 46.67 -35.06 -14.08
CA LEU A 8 48.04 -34.54 -14.29
C LEU A 8 48.11 -33.04 -13.91
N LEU A 9 48.83 -32.80 -12.86
CA LEU A 9 49.44 -31.48 -12.54
C LEU A 9 50.53 -31.18 -13.54
N LEU A 10 50.61 -29.94 -14.03
CA LEU A 10 51.87 -29.35 -14.49
C LEU A 10 51.88 -27.86 -14.12
N ALA A 11 52.83 -27.55 -13.27
CA ALA A 11 53.23 -26.18 -12.94
C ALA A 11 54.25 -25.68 -13.98
N THR A 12 54.09 -24.48 -14.50
CA THR A 12 55.20 -23.71 -15.08
C THR A 12 54.99 -22.22 -14.93
N SER A 13 55.86 -21.63 -14.12
CA SER A 13 56.60 -20.38 -14.23
C SER A 13 55.85 -19.07 -14.58
N LEU A 14 55.94 -18.18 -13.61
CA LEU A 14 55.73 -16.72 -13.71
C LEU A 14 56.66 -16.12 -14.79
N ALA A 15 56.07 -15.30 -15.66
CA ALA A 15 56.73 -14.21 -16.33
C ALA A 15 56.02 -12.90 -15.96
N ALA A 16 56.65 -12.06 -15.19
CA ALA A 16 56.20 -10.72 -14.85
C ALA A 16 56.29 -9.80 -16.06
N ILE A 17 55.14 -9.27 -16.49
CA ILE A 17 55.05 -8.13 -17.41
C ILE A 17 54.68 -6.91 -16.58
N PRO A 18 55.40 -5.79 -16.65
CA PRO A 18 55.05 -4.61 -15.89
C PRO A 18 53.83 -3.93 -16.50
N LEU A 19 52.71 -3.91 -15.76
CA LEU A 19 51.58 -3.03 -16.06
C LEU A 19 52.01 -1.60 -15.72
N THR A 20 52.28 -0.81 -16.77
CA THR A 20 52.27 0.65 -16.65
C THR A 20 50.88 1.11 -16.33
N ALA A 21 50.67 1.56 -15.11
CA ALA A 21 49.49 2.26 -14.68
C ALA A 21 49.41 3.62 -15.42
N THR A 22 48.52 3.72 -16.39
CA THR A 22 48.04 5.01 -16.84
C THR A 22 47.01 5.48 -15.85
N LYS A 23 47.37 6.47 -15.04
CA LYS A 23 46.44 7.29 -14.28
C LYS A 23 45.41 7.89 -15.25
N ALA A 24 44.19 7.48 -15.15
CA ALA A 24 43.05 8.27 -15.59
C ALA A 24 42.42 8.87 -14.34
N ASP A 25 42.95 10.02 -13.93
CA ASP A 25 42.29 10.93 -13.03
C ASP A 25 41.09 11.53 -13.77
N ALA A 26 39.89 10.98 -13.58
CA ALA A 26 38.66 11.66 -13.76
C ALA A 26 37.91 11.58 -12.43
N ALA A 27 38.31 12.44 -11.51
CA ALA A 27 37.49 12.81 -10.37
C ALA A 27 36.26 13.53 -10.95
N ASN A 28 35.19 12.77 -11.27
CA ASN A 28 33.90 13.33 -11.35
C ASN A 28 33.45 13.59 -9.92
N ASP A 29 33.65 14.81 -9.47
CA ASP A 29 32.97 15.42 -8.35
C ASP A 29 31.47 15.47 -8.70
N THR A 30 30.78 14.36 -8.65
CA THR A 30 29.34 14.33 -8.49
C THR A 30 29.04 14.81 -7.07
N LYS A 31 28.97 16.13 -6.92
CA LYS A 31 28.19 16.71 -5.83
C LYS A 31 26.85 16.02 -5.92
N THR A 32 26.60 15.11 -4.99
CA THR A 32 25.26 14.63 -4.66
C THR A 32 24.49 15.86 -4.20
N THR A 33 23.88 16.58 -5.14
CA THR A 33 22.81 17.52 -4.81
C THR A 33 21.76 16.67 -4.12
N ALA A 34 21.53 16.95 -2.84
CA ALA A 34 20.43 16.33 -2.09
C ALA A 34 19.20 16.35 -2.99
N ALA A 35 18.52 15.21 -3.12
CA ALA A 35 17.34 15.11 -3.97
C ALA A 35 16.37 16.20 -3.56
N LYS A 36 16.01 17.08 -4.51
CA LYS A 36 15.14 18.21 -4.23
C LYS A 36 13.75 17.67 -3.92
N VAL A 37 13.28 17.84 -2.68
CA VAL A 37 11.93 17.47 -2.28
C VAL A 37 10.91 18.47 -2.82
N PHE A 38 9.67 18.04 -2.96
CA PHE A 38 8.58 18.95 -3.34
C PHE A 38 8.29 19.95 -2.23
N GLU A 39 8.23 21.21 -2.58
CA GLU A 39 7.89 22.31 -1.68
C GLU A 39 6.56 22.97 -2.10
N VAL A 40 5.65 23.11 -1.14
CA VAL A 40 4.41 23.89 -1.35
C VAL A 40 4.79 25.35 -1.32
N LYS A 41 4.81 26.00 -2.50
CA LYS A 41 5.13 27.41 -2.61
C LYS A 41 3.90 28.26 -2.29
N ASN A 42 4.06 29.29 -1.45
CA ASN A 42 2.96 30.17 -1.05
C ASN A 42 1.73 29.39 -0.54
N PRO A 43 1.88 28.58 0.51
CA PRO A 43 0.80 27.74 1.01
C PRO A 43 -0.40 28.58 1.46
N ASP A 44 -1.60 28.11 1.15
CA ASP A 44 -2.85 28.76 1.58
C ASP A 44 -3.42 28.05 2.82
N PHE A 45 -2.97 28.45 3.98
CA PHE A 45 -3.46 27.90 5.26
C PHE A 45 -4.86 28.39 5.64
N THR A 46 -5.44 29.37 4.92
CA THR A 46 -6.85 29.75 5.10
C THR A 46 -7.78 28.72 4.49
N LYS A 47 -7.46 28.24 3.29
CA LYS A 47 -8.22 27.24 2.55
C LYS A 47 -7.85 25.82 2.96
N SER A 48 -6.59 25.60 3.25
CA SER A 48 -5.99 24.31 3.52
C SER A 48 -5.14 24.35 4.80
N PRO A 49 -5.78 24.49 5.98
CA PRO A 49 -5.09 24.75 7.25
C PRO A 49 -4.12 23.63 7.67
N TYR A 50 -4.24 22.43 7.11
CA TYR A 50 -3.39 21.30 7.46
C TYR A 50 -2.27 21.07 6.45
N SER A 51 -2.58 21.11 5.16
CA SER A 51 -1.61 20.84 4.10
C SER A 51 -1.01 22.10 3.46
N GLY A 52 -1.71 23.22 3.51
CA GLY A 52 -1.40 24.41 2.75
C GLY A 52 -1.65 24.27 1.25
N MET A 53 -2.13 23.10 0.76
CA MET A 53 -2.26 22.79 -0.66
C MET A 53 -3.61 23.21 -1.22
N THR A 54 -3.58 23.95 -2.32
CA THR A 54 -4.74 24.23 -3.18
C THR A 54 -4.72 23.32 -4.41
N ARG A 55 -5.73 23.41 -5.27
CA ARG A 55 -5.74 22.74 -6.58
C ARG A 55 -4.51 23.10 -7.42
N GLN A 56 -4.04 24.35 -7.38
CA GLN A 56 -2.84 24.79 -8.08
C GLN A 56 -1.59 24.03 -7.60
N HIS A 57 -1.44 23.82 -6.30
CA HIS A 57 -0.32 23.05 -5.76
C HIS A 57 -0.37 21.55 -6.17
N TRP A 58 -1.56 21.01 -6.41
CA TRP A 58 -1.71 19.67 -7.00
C TRP A 58 -1.24 19.64 -8.46
N ILE A 59 -1.51 20.69 -9.24
CA ILE A 59 -0.96 20.85 -10.60
C ILE A 59 0.57 20.88 -10.54
N GLU A 60 1.14 21.72 -9.67
CA GLU A 60 2.59 21.83 -9.47
C GLU A 60 3.23 20.50 -9.01
N ALA A 61 2.54 19.74 -8.16
CA ALA A 61 3.00 18.39 -7.75
C ALA A 61 3.01 17.40 -8.92
N GLY A 62 2.02 17.46 -9.79
CA GLY A 62 1.99 16.69 -11.03
C GLY A 62 3.11 17.08 -11.99
N GLU A 63 3.33 18.38 -12.18
CA GLU A 63 4.44 18.91 -13.00
C GLU A 63 5.80 18.47 -12.42
N TYR A 64 5.99 18.53 -11.10
CA TYR A 64 7.19 18.07 -10.42
C TYR A 64 7.51 16.59 -10.70
N LEU A 65 6.50 15.71 -10.69
CA LEU A 65 6.67 14.29 -11.00
C LEU A 65 6.96 14.04 -12.48
N LEU A 66 6.30 14.78 -13.37
CA LEU A 66 6.54 14.69 -14.82
C LEU A 66 7.89 15.29 -15.21
N ASP A 67 8.32 16.38 -14.57
CA ASP A 67 9.64 16.97 -14.79
C ASP A 67 10.74 15.93 -14.56
N GLY A 68 10.66 15.18 -13.46
CA GLY A 68 11.58 14.08 -13.20
C GLY A 68 11.55 12.98 -14.25
N ALA A 69 10.36 12.63 -14.77
CA ALA A 69 10.23 11.65 -15.85
C ALA A 69 10.80 12.16 -17.17
N PHE A 70 10.48 13.39 -17.52
CA PHE A 70 10.95 14.04 -18.76
C PHE A 70 12.46 14.35 -18.74
N GLY A 71 13.09 14.40 -17.57
CA GLY A 71 14.56 14.43 -17.44
C GLY A 71 15.27 13.24 -18.12
N HIS A 72 14.55 12.17 -18.46
CA HIS A 72 15.05 11.01 -19.19
C HIS A 72 14.69 11.02 -20.69
N ILE A 73 14.04 12.07 -21.18
CA ILE A 73 13.56 12.20 -22.56
C ILE A 73 14.35 13.30 -23.28
N PHE A 74 15.10 12.96 -24.30
CA PHE A 74 15.94 13.87 -25.08
C PHE A 74 15.40 14.09 -26.50
N SER A 75 14.50 13.23 -26.95
CA SER A 75 13.82 13.32 -28.24
C SER A 75 12.42 12.70 -28.15
N LEU A 76 11.56 12.99 -29.14
CA LEU A 76 10.22 12.38 -29.23
C LEU A 76 10.28 10.84 -29.40
N ASP A 77 11.38 10.30 -29.90
CA ASP A 77 11.58 8.86 -30.13
C ASP A 77 12.07 8.11 -28.88
N ASP A 78 12.42 8.82 -27.80
CA ASP A 78 12.89 8.16 -26.59
C ASP A 78 11.75 7.49 -25.86
N PRO A 79 11.93 6.25 -25.35
CA PRO A 79 10.90 5.59 -24.58
C PRO A 79 10.80 6.19 -23.18
N MET A 80 9.60 6.25 -22.61
CA MET A 80 9.39 6.52 -21.19
C MET A 80 9.86 5.31 -20.36
N TYR A 81 11.18 5.15 -20.29
CA TYR A 81 11.84 4.04 -19.64
C TYR A 81 12.91 4.56 -18.68
N PHE A 82 12.85 4.09 -17.44
CA PHE A 82 13.65 4.65 -16.35
C PHE A 82 14.82 3.76 -15.95
N PRO A 83 15.92 4.32 -15.43
CA PRO A 83 17.04 3.56 -14.89
C PRO A 83 16.58 2.57 -13.82
N LYS A 84 17.23 1.41 -13.78
CA LYS A 84 16.99 0.42 -12.72
C LYS A 84 17.31 1.04 -11.36
N GLN A 85 16.44 0.78 -10.40
CA GLN A 85 16.74 1.08 -9.01
C GLN A 85 17.76 0.06 -8.52
N LEU A 86 18.81 0.51 -7.84
CA LEU A 86 19.92 -0.30 -7.32
C LEU A 86 19.66 -1.83 -7.39
N GLU A 87 20.21 -2.70 -6.93
CA GLU A 87 20.19 -4.16 -6.94
C GLU A 87 18.93 -4.90 -7.48
N LYS A 88 17.78 -4.23 -7.68
CA LYS A 88 16.56 -4.86 -8.19
C LYS A 88 16.34 -4.57 -9.67
N THR A 89 16.34 -5.65 -10.45
CA THR A 89 15.97 -5.63 -11.87
C THR A 89 14.55 -6.14 -12.00
N TYR A 90 13.61 -5.22 -12.15
CA TYR A 90 12.24 -5.59 -12.49
C TYR A 90 11.82 -5.00 -13.82
N PRO A 91 11.07 -5.75 -14.57
CA PRO A 91 10.86 -7.18 -14.43
C PRO A 91 12.17 -7.93 -14.66
N GLY A 92 12.40 -9.00 -13.91
CA GLY A 92 13.59 -9.86 -14.04
C GLY A 92 13.69 -10.60 -15.38
N ASN A 93 12.59 -10.62 -16.15
CA ASN A 93 12.50 -11.28 -17.45
C ASN A 93 12.79 -10.27 -18.58
N PRO A 94 13.76 -10.51 -19.47
CA PRO A 94 14.04 -9.66 -20.64
C PRO A 94 12.83 -9.40 -21.54
N GLU A 95 11.89 -10.32 -21.68
CA GLU A 95 10.67 -10.15 -22.46
C GLU A 95 9.76 -9.05 -21.91
N ASN A 96 9.81 -8.77 -20.63
CA ASN A 96 9.05 -7.71 -20.01
C ASN A 96 9.63 -6.31 -20.25
N SER A 97 10.80 -6.16 -20.86
CA SER A 97 11.40 -4.85 -21.15
C SER A 97 10.54 -3.98 -22.07
N LYS A 98 9.80 -4.59 -23.00
CA LYS A 98 8.82 -3.88 -23.86
C LYS A 98 7.63 -3.39 -23.06
N VAL A 99 7.13 -4.21 -22.15
CA VAL A 99 6.04 -3.85 -21.22
C VAL A 99 6.50 -2.76 -20.28
N ALA A 100 7.73 -2.80 -19.76
CA ALA A 100 8.25 -1.77 -18.86
C ALA A 100 8.27 -0.37 -19.50
N LYS A 101 8.61 -0.28 -20.81
CA LYS A 101 8.55 0.97 -21.57
C LYS A 101 7.10 1.46 -21.74
N LEU A 102 6.18 0.54 -22.01
CA LEU A 102 4.77 0.85 -22.15
C LEU A 102 4.16 1.22 -20.79
N GLU A 103 4.58 0.59 -19.70
CA GLU A 103 4.19 0.98 -18.35
C GLU A 103 4.61 2.42 -18.04
N GLY A 104 5.85 2.79 -18.34
CA GLY A 104 6.31 4.16 -18.16
C GLY A 104 5.45 5.16 -18.93
N LEU A 105 5.21 4.88 -20.22
CA LEU A 105 4.39 5.74 -21.08
C LEU A 105 2.95 5.88 -20.54
N ALA A 106 2.25 4.76 -20.36
CA ALA A 106 0.84 4.76 -20.04
C ALA A 106 0.57 5.32 -18.63
N ARG A 107 1.46 5.05 -17.67
CA ARG A 107 1.23 5.43 -16.28
C ARG A 107 1.62 6.88 -15.99
N THR A 108 2.62 7.44 -16.67
CA THR A 108 2.89 8.88 -16.60
C THR A 108 1.77 9.70 -17.25
N MET A 109 1.04 9.13 -18.22
CA MET A 109 -0.12 9.79 -18.81
C MET A 109 -1.29 10.00 -17.84
N PHE A 110 -1.38 9.26 -16.72
CA PHE A 110 -2.36 9.56 -15.66
C PHE A 110 -2.11 10.91 -14.97
N ILE A 111 -0.87 11.39 -15.01
CA ILE A 111 -0.51 12.73 -14.56
C ILE A 111 -0.67 13.70 -15.72
N ALA A 112 -0.10 13.35 -16.87
CA ALA A 112 -0.07 14.24 -18.04
C ALA A 112 -1.46 14.58 -18.58
N GLY A 113 -2.39 13.62 -18.65
CA GLY A 113 -3.73 13.86 -19.17
C GLY A 113 -4.46 15.00 -18.43
N PRO A 114 -4.65 14.91 -17.09
CA PRO A 114 -5.24 16.00 -16.32
C PRO A 114 -4.46 17.33 -16.40
N LEU A 115 -3.13 17.29 -16.45
CA LEU A 115 -2.33 18.52 -16.60
C LEU A 115 -2.52 19.16 -17.98
N LEU A 116 -2.52 18.37 -19.05
CA LEU A 116 -2.71 18.86 -20.42
C LEU A 116 -4.12 19.41 -20.66
N LYS A 117 -5.13 18.91 -19.95
CA LYS A 117 -6.45 19.54 -19.96
C LYS A 117 -6.44 20.94 -19.39
N ASN A 118 -5.59 21.22 -18.40
CA ASN A 118 -5.45 22.54 -17.79
C ASN A 118 -4.43 23.43 -18.54
N ASN A 119 -3.36 22.86 -19.09
CA ASN A 119 -2.30 23.54 -19.81
C ASN A 119 -1.86 22.71 -21.02
N PRO A 120 -2.51 22.89 -22.20
CA PRO A 120 -2.16 22.16 -23.42
C PRO A 120 -0.73 22.39 -23.94
N ASP A 121 -0.14 23.53 -23.60
CA ASP A 121 1.19 23.94 -24.05
C ASP A 121 2.30 23.59 -23.04
N LEU A 122 2.01 22.77 -22.02
CA LEU A 122 3.00 22.33 -21.03
C LEU A 122 4.26 21.84 -21.72
N THR A 123 5.40 22.41 -21.34
CA THR A 123 6.72 22.08 -21.89
C THR A 123 7.66 21.74 -20.73
N LEU A 124 8.31 20.59 -20.81
CA LEU A 124 9.28 20.10 -19.83
C LEU A 124 10.58 19.75 -20.55
N HIS A 125 11.72 20.19 -20.03
CA HIS A 125 13.04 19.98 -20.65
C HIS A 125 13.10 20.35 -22.13
N GLY A 126 12.37 21.38 -22.55
CA GLY A 126 12.31 21.84 -23.94
C GLY A 126 11.42 21.00 -24.88
N ILE A 127 10.73 20.00 -24.33
CA ILE A 127 9.83 19.10 -25.09
C ILE A 127 8.38 19.47 -24.72
N LYS A 128 7.54 19.74 -25.73
CA LYS A 128 6.09 19.84 -25.54
C LYS A 128 5.53 18.48 -25.13
N VAL A 129 4.94 18.42 -23.96
CA VAL A 129 4.43 17.16 -23.37
C VAL A 129 3.37 16.51 -24.26
N ALA A 130 2.46 17.31 -24.83
CA ALA A 130 1.43 16.82 -25.76
C ALA A 130 2.03 16.23 -27.04
N ASP A 131 3.05 16.86 -27.62
CA ASP A 131 3.71 16.38 -28.85
C ASP A 131 4.42 15.06 -28.59
N TYR A 132 5.10 14.92 -27.45
CA TYR A 132 5.74 13.67 -27.06
C TYR A 132 4.72 12.51 -26.98
N TYR A 133 3.63 12.69 -26.23
CA TYR A 133 2.67 11.59 -26.08
C TYR A 133 1.95 11.27 -27.38
N ARG A 134 1.58 12.24 -28.21
CA ARG A 134 1.01 11.97 -29.55
C ARG A 134 1.99 11.21 -30.43
N HIS A 135 3.27 11.59 -30.43
CA HIS A 135 4.29 10.88 -31.18
C HIS A 135 4.43 9.41 -30.72
N GLN A 136 4.45 9.17 -29.42
CA GLN A 136 4.54 7.83 -28.85
C GLN A 136 3.28 7.00 -29.16
N LEU A 137 2.07 7.57 -29.11
CA LEU A 137 0.83 6.91 -29.53
C LEU A 137 0.90 6.43 -30.99
N MET A 138 1.42 7.25 -31.90
CA MET A 138 1.63 6.83 -33.30
C MET A 138 2.75 5.79 -33.41
N ALA A 139 3.81 5.92 -32.63
CA ALA A 139 4.96 5.02 -32.66
C ALA A 139 4.59 3.56 -32.26
N ILE A 140 3.66 3.38 -31.30
CA ILE A 140 3.25 2.04 -30.86
C ILE A 140 2.49 1.24 -31.93
N THR A 141 1.93 1.90 -32.93
CA THR A 141 1.21 1.26 -34.06
C THR A 141 2.01 1.21 -35.36
N ASN A 142 3.18 1.86 -35.40
CA ASN A 142 4.03 1.88 -36.60
C ASN A 142 4.98 0.67 -36.62
N PRO A 143 4.84 -0.26 -37.59
CA PRO A 143 5.69 -1.46 -37.66
C PRO A 143 7.20 -1.18 -37.81
N LYS A 144 7.58 0.02 -38.28
CA LYS A 144 8.98 0.44 -38.36
C LYS A 144 9.54 1.00 -37.07
N SER A 145 8.69 1.29 -36.08
CA SER A 145 9.11 1.83 -34.81
C SER A 145 9.68 0.75 -33.88
N LYS A 146 10.73 1.12 -33.15
CA LYS A 146 11.27 0.29 -32.04
C LYS A 146 10.26 0.10 -30.90
N HIS A 147 9.17 0.90 -30.88
CA HIS A 147 8.09 0.86 -29.90
C HIS A 147 6.86 0.08 -30.39
N PHE A 148 6.91 -0.48 -31.59
CA PHE A 148 5.79 -1.18 -32.19
C PHE A 148 5.21 -2.28 -31.31
N ILE A 149 3.89 -2.27 -31.18
CA ILE A 149 3.09 -3.27 -30.48
C ILE A 149 2.19 -3.96 -31.51
N ALA A 150 2.41 -5.24 -31.73
CA ALA A 150 1.58 -6.05 -32.65
C ALA A 150 0.15 -6.20 -32.06
N LYS A 151 -0.82 -6.43 -32.93
CA LYS A 151 -2.14 -6.88 -32.52
C LYS A 151 -2.02 -8.15 -31.67
N ARG A 152 -2.92 -8.29 -30.73
CA ARG A 152 -2.88 -9.36 -29.76
C ARG A 152 -2.99 -10.74 -30.41
N THR A 153 -2.18 -11.66 -29.90
CA THR A 153 -2.29 -13.10 -30.13
C THR A 153 -2.15 -13.82 -28.78
N GLY A 154 -2.91 -14.89 -28.57
CA GLY A 154 -2.78 -15.71 -27.36
C GLY A 154 -3.63 -15.26 -26.15
N GLY A 155 -3.20 -15.63 -24.93
CA GLY A 155 -3.93 -15.44 -23.66
C GLY A 155 -3.90 -14.02 -23.09
N PRO A 156 -4.30 -13.85 -21.79
CA PRO A 156 -4.21 -12.56 -21.10
C PRO A 156 -2.79 -11.98 -21.16
N SER A 157 -2.68 -10.67 -21.32
CA SER A 157 -1.40 -9.97 -21.44
C SER A 157 -1.39 -8.67 -20.64
N GLN A 158 -0.28 -8.38 -19.99
CA GLN A 158 -0.03 -7.09 -19.31
C GLN A 158 -0.17 -5.91 -20.28
N THR A 159 0.11 -6.10 -21.55
CA THR A 159 -0.04 -5.08 -22.60
C THR A 159 -1.46 -4.51 -22.66
N LEU A 160 -2.49 -5.32 -22.36
CA LEU A 160 -3.88 -4.84 -22.27
C LEU A 160 -4.02 -3.69 -21.26
N LEU A 161 -3.41 -3.84 -20.07
CA LEU A 161 -3.55 -2.86 -18.99
C LEU A 161 -3.00 -1.51 -19.43
N GLU A 162 -1.84 -1.54 -20.05
CA GLU A 162 -1.15 -0.31 -20.44
C GLU A 162 -1.85 0.37 -21.62
N LEU A 163 -2.25 -0.38 -22.66
CA LEU A 163 -2.97 0.16 -23.80
C LEU A 163 -4.33 0.76 -23.41
N ALA A 164 -5.06 0.10 -22.52
CA ALA A 164 -6.34 0.62 -22.04
C ALA A 164 -6.16 1.82 -21.08
N SER A 165 -5.03 1.89 -20.36
CA SER A 165 -4.66 3.07 -19.58
C SER A 165 -4.43 4.30 -20.44
N LEU A 166 -3.90 4.12 -21.67
CA LEU A 166 -3.83 5.21 -22.66
C LEU A 166 -5.23 5.73 -23.01
N CYS A 167 -6.23 4.83 -23.12
CA CYS A 167 -7.62 5.24 -23.38
C CYS A 167 -8.20 6.12 -22.27
N ILE A 168 -7.91 5.82 -21.00
CA ILE A 168 -8.31 6.66 -19.86
C ILE A 168 -7.70 8.06 -19.99
N SER A 169 -6.41 8.13 -20.28
CA SER A 169 -5.68 9.40 -20.39
C SER A 169 -6.08 10.20 -21.63
N MET A 170 -6.32 9.55 -22.78
CA MET A 170 -6.86 10.20 -23.96
C MET A 170 -8.27 10.76 -23.71
N LYS A 171 -9.09 10.06 -22.92
CA LYS A 171 -10.42 10.55 -22.52
C LYS A 171 -10.33 11.73 -21.55
N ALA A 172 -9.27 11.81 -20.73
CA ALA A 172 -9.07 12.93 -19.81
C ALA A 172 -8.79 14.27 -20.53
N ALA A 173 -8.11 14.24 -21.69
CA ALA A 173 -7.79 15.43 -22.51
C ALA A 173 -7.90 15.08 -24.00
N PRO A 174 -9.10 14.79 -24.53
CA PRO A 174 -9.26 14.31 -25.89
C PRO A 174 -8.85 15.36 -26.93
N GLU A 175 -9.13 16.62 -26.69
CA GLU A 175 -8.80 17.77 -27.55
C GLU A 175 -7.28 17.96 -27.73
N VAL A 176 -6.48 17.44 -26.82
CA VAL A 176 -5.02 17.54 -26.83
C VAL A 176 -4.36 16.26 -27.29
N LEU A 177 -4.86 15.10 -26.83
CA LEU A 177 -4.18 13.82 -27.01
C LEU A 177 -4.77 12.96 -28.15
N TRP A 178 -6.07 13.05 -28.43
CA TRP A 178 -6.76 12.20 -29.37
C TRP A 178 -7.20 12.94 -30.64
N GLU A 179 -7.92 14.02 -30.53
CA GLU A 179 -8.52 14.75 -31.67
C GLU A 179 -7.49 15.20 -32.70
N PRO A 180 -6.29 15.69 -32.32
CA PRO A 180 -5.27 16.13 -33.27
C PRO A 180 -4.61 15.00 -34.08
N LEU A 181 -4.80 13.71 -33.70
CA LEU A 181 -4.22 12.60 -34.44
C LEU A 181 -4.88 12.46 -35.81
N PRO A 182 -4.11 12.12 -36.88
CA PRO A 182 -4.66 11.79 -38.19
C PRO A 182 -5.63 10.60 -38.10
N GLN A 183 -6.68 10.57 -38.90
CA GLN A 183 -7.69 9.50 -38.88
C GLN A 183 -7.07 8.12 -39.11
N GLU A 184 -6.11 8.01 -40.03
CA GLU A 184 -5.37 6.76 -40.27
C GLU A 184 -4.68 6.24 -39.01
N GLU A 185 -4.07 7.11 -38.19
CA GLU A 185 -3.41 6.73 -36.96
C GLU A 185 -4.44 6.36 -35.85
N LYS A 186 -5.56 7.05 -35.80
CA LYS A 186 -6.70 6.69 -34.94
C LYS A 186 -7.20 5.27 -35.25
N ASP A 187 -7.36 4.93 -36.53
CA ASP A 187 -7.82 3.63 -36.97
C ASP A 187 -6.82 2.52 -36.64
N LYS A 188 -5.52 2.78 -36.78
CA LYS A 188 -4.45 1.87 -36.36
C LYS A 188 -4.45 1.63 -34.86
N LEU A 189 -4.59 2.70 -34.07
CA LEU A 189 -4.71 2.62 -32.60
C LEU A 189 -5.95 1.82 -32.20
N ALA A 190 -7.10 2.11 -32.79
CA ALA A 190 -8.33 1.38 -32.55
C ALA A 190 -8.17 -0.10 -32.86
N ALA A 191 -7.65 -0.45 -34.05
CA ALA A 191 -7.45 -1.84 -34.45
C ALA A 191 -6.47 -2.60 -33.53
N THR A 192 -5.43 -1.93 -33.02
CA THR A 192 -4.47 -2.53 -32.13
C THR A 192 -5.06 -2.69 -30.72
N ILE A 193 -5.57 -1.61 -30.11
CA ILE A 193 -6.05 -1.61 -28.72
C ILE A 193 -7.29 -2.49 -28.59
N LEU A 194 -8.25 -2.45 -29.52
CA LEU A 194 -9.43 -3.33 -29.49
C LEU A 194 -9.06 -4.81 -29.63
N SER A 195 -7.97 -5.15 -30.34
CA SER A 195 -7.49 -6.54 -30.37
C SER A 195 -7.14 -7.09 -28.97
N TYR A 196 -6.70 -6.24 -28.08
CA TYR A 196 -6.48 -6.55 -26.65
C TYR A 196 -7.78 -6.39 -25.84
N GLY A 197 -8.50 -5.29 -26.04
CA GLY A 197 -9.71 -4.95 -25.31
C GLY A 197 -10.82 -5.98 -25.44
N GLU A 198 -11.02 -6.57 -26.61
CA GLU A 198 -11.99 -7.66 -26.83
C GLU A 198 -11.43 -9.05 -26.50
N GLY A 199 -10.15 -9.12 -26.16
CA GLY A 199 -9.44 -10.34 -25.86
C GLY A 199 -9.67 -10.92 -24.48
N PRO A 200 -9.10 -12.11 -24.19
CA PRO A 200 -9.19 -12.70 -22.85
C PRO A 200 -8.44 -11.86 -21.81
N THR A 201 -8.98 -11.91 -20.60
CA THR A 201 -8.48 -11.18 -19.43
C THR A 201 -8.45 -12.09 -18.20
N ILE A 202 -7.88 -11.60 -17.12
CA ILE A 202 -7.92 -12.25 -15.81
C ILE A 202 -9.17 -11.75 -15.07
N GLY A 203 -9.88 -12.67 -14.40
CA GLY A 203 -11.04 -12.36 -13.58
C GLY A 203 -10.68 -11.56 -12.32
N SER A 204 -10.30 -10.28 -12.47
CA SER A 204 -9.89 -9.35 -11.41
C SER A 204 -10.16 -7.92 -11.86
N ASN A 205 -9.54 -6.92 -11.23
CA ASN A 205 -9.56 -5.53 -11.71
C ASN A 205 -9.12 -5.39 -13.19
N TRP A 206 -8.46 -6.39 -13.77
CA TRP A 206 -8.05 -6.40 -15.16
C TRP A 206 -9.22 -6.20 -16.12
N MET A 207 -10.42 -6.66 -15.78
CA MET A 207 -11.63 -6.45 -16.59
C MET A 207 -11.96 -4.98 -16.82
N PHE A 208 -11.58 -4.05 -15.92
CA PHE A 208 -11.73 -2.61 -16.17
C PHE A 208 -10.98 -2.16 -17.41
N PHE A 209 -9.81 -2.71 -17.67
CA PHE A 209 -9.01 -2.33 -18.83
C PHE A 209 -9.66 -2.78 -20.14
N ASN A 210 -10.31 -3.95 -20.15
CA ASN A 210 -11.18 -4.32 -21.28
C ASN A 210 -12.31 -3.30 -21.44
N CYS A 211 -12.99 -2.96 -20.33
CA CYS A 211 -14.10 -1.99 -20.36
C CYS A 211 -13.65 -0.61 -20.86
N PHE A 212 -12.49 -0.10 -20.43
CA PHE A 212 -12.00 1.20 -20.89
C PHE A 212 -11.60 1.20 -22.37
N ALA A 213 -10.96 0.13 -22.86
CA ALA A 213 -10.65 0.01 -24.28
C ALA A 213 -11.94 0.03 -25.13
N LEU A 214 -12.93 -0.79 -24.77
CA LEU A 214 -14.20 -0.83 -25.50
C LEU A 214 -15.00 0.48 -25.37
N SER A 215 -15.06 1.04 -24.15
CA SER A 215 -15.82 2.26 -23.90
C SER A 215 -15.25 3.46 -24.64
N PHE A 216 -13.91 3.63 -24.62
CA PHE A 216 -13.27 4.72 -25.33
C PHE A 216 -13.58 4.65 -26.84
N PHE A 217 -13.37 3.50 -27.48
CA PHE A 217 -13.59 3.38 -28.91
C PHE A 217 -15.07 3.40 -29.30
N LYS A 218 -15.98 2.88 -28.44
CA LYS A 218 -17.42 3.10 -28.62
C LYS A 218 -17.77 4.59 -28.61
N ASP A 219 -17.25 5.33 -27.66
CA ASP A 219 -17.45 6.79 -27.54
C ASP A 219 -16.91 7.55 -28.76
N GLN A 220 -15.85 7.03 -29.41
CA GLN A 220 -15.28 7.57 -30.64
C GLN A 220 -15.96 7.03 -31.94
N GLY A 221 -17.08 6.31 -31.81
CA GLY A 221 -17.88 5.84 -32.94
C GLY A 221 -17.38 4.54 -33.61
N TYR A 222 -16.40 3.85 -33.01
CA TYR A 222 -15.97 2.55 -33.51
C TYR A 222 -16.91 1.43 -33.07
N LYS A 223 -17.03 0.40 -33.92
CA LYS A 223 -17.78 -0.80 -33.56
C LYS A 223 -17.04 -1.62 -32.51
N VAL A 224 -17.69 -2.00 -31.43
CA VAL A 224 -17.16 -2.78 -30.31
C VAL A 224 -18.13 -3.90 -29.90
N ASP A 225 -17.63 -4.91 -29.21
CA ASP A 225 -18.46 -5.97 -28.64
C ASP A 225 -19.13 -5.49 -27.32
N GLU A 226 -20.30 -4.86 -27.44
CA GLU A 226 -21.04 -4.31 -26.30
C GLU A 226 -21.52 -5.38 -25.31
N LYS A 227 -21.76 -6.62 -25.76
CA LYS A 227 -22.11 -7.72 -24.86
C LYS A 227 -20.97 -8.08 -23.92
N LYS A 228 -19.75 -8.13 -24.44
CA LYS A 228 -18.57 -8.31 -23.59
C LYS A 228 -18.37 -7.15 -22.64
N LEU A 229 -18.56 -5.91 -23.10
CA LEU A 229 -18.44 -4.73 -22.24
C LEU A 229 -19.38 -4.84 -21.02
N VAL A 230 -20.65 -5.12 -21.28
CA VAL A 230 -21.66 -5.29 -20.22
C VAL A 230 -21.35 -6.49 -19.32
N ASP A 231 -20.94 -7.62 -19.87
CA ASP A 231 -20.58 -8.83 -19.11
C ASP A 231 -19.42 -8.55 -18.13
N TRP A 232 -18.36 -7.85 -18.58
CA TRP A 232 -17.25 -7.50 -17.71
C TRP A 232 -17.62 -6.47 -16.64
N LEU A 233 -18.43 -5.46 -16.98
CA LEU A 233 -18.92 -4.49 -16.00
C LEU A 233 -19.76 -5.16 -14.91
N GLN A 234 -20.63 -6.10 -15.26
CA GLN A 234 -21.41 -6.88 -14.30
C GLN A 234 -20.52 -7.76 -13.42
N LYS A 235 -19.57 -8.47 -14.01
CA LYS A 235 -18.59 -9.28 -13.26
C LYS A 235 -17.74 -8.46 -12.31
N LEU A 236 -17.42 -7.20 -12.64
CA LEU A 236 -16.75 -6.28 -11.72
C LEU A 236 -17.65 -5.90 -10.55
N LEU A 237 -18.93 -5.61 -10.81
CA LEU A 237 -19.92 -5.32 -9.77
C LEU A 237 -20.14 -6.51 -8.83
N ASP A 238 -20.14 -7.74 -9.34
CA ASP A 238 -20.34 -8.97 -8.54
C ASP A 238 -19.21 -9.20 -7.52
N ARG A 239 -18.09 -8.48 -7.64
CA ARG A 239 -16.98 -8.52 -6.69
C ARG A 239 -17.17 -7.63 -5.47
N TYR A 240 -18.22 -6.81 -5.47
CA TYR A 240 -18.55 -5.98 -4.31
C TYR A 240 -18.98 -6.82 -3.12
N LYS A 241 -18.51 -6.45 -1.94
CA LYS A 241 -18.80 -7.19 -0.70
C LYS A 241 -19.56 -6.35 0.33
N GLY A 242 -19.39 -5.06 0.34
CA GLY A 242 -19.97 -4.13 1.29
C GLY A 242 -18.94 -3.12 1.81
N GLU A 243 -19.42 -2.10 2.50
CA GLU A 243 -18.62 -1.05 3.15
C GLU A 243 -17.57 -0.38 2.23
N GLY A 244 -17.80 -0.39 0.92
CA GLY A 244 -16.88 0.14 -0.08
C GLY A 244 -15.82 -0.86 -0.59
N TRP A 245 -15.83 -2.10 -0.13
CA TRP A 245 -14.81 -3.09 -0.46
C TRP A 245 -15.20 -4.01 -1.62
N TYR A 246 -14.23 -4.25 -2.49
CA TYR A 246 -14.29 -5.23 -3.57
C TYR A 246 -13.24 -6.32 -3.36
N ASN A 247 -13.59 -7.55 -3.67
CA ASN A 247 -12.64 -8.66 -3.69
C ASN A 247 -11.85 -8.64 -5.01
N ASP A 248 -10.59 -8.22 -4.96
CA ASP A 248 -9.69 -8.31 -6.11
C ASP A 248 -8.83 -9.57 -6.02
N ALA A 249 -9.49 -10.68 -6.04
CA ALA A 249 -9.01 -12.04 -5.89
C ALA A 249 -7.50 -12.17 -5.60
N PRO A 250 -7.14 -12.61 -4.45
CA PRO A 250 -7.98 -13.19 -3.41
C PRO A 250 -8.11 -12.33 -2.16
N ALA A 251 -7.74 -11.07 -2.23
CA ALA A 251 -7.57 -10.23 -1.06
C ALA A 251 -8.36 -8.94 -1.14
N TYR A 252 -8.68 -8.42 0.02
CA TYR A 252 -9.13 -7.05 0.22
C TYR A 252 -7.89 -6.20 0.52
N ASP A 253 -7.62 -5.21 -0.31
CA ASP A 253 -6.52 -4.28 -0.15
C ASP A 253 -6.81 -2.97 -0.89
N TYR A 254 -5.82 -2.11 -1.03
CA TYR A 254 -5.99 -0.84 -1.75
C TYR A 254 -6.39 -0.99 -3.23
N TYR A 255 -6.37 -2.19 -3.82
CA TYR A 255 -6.95 -2.39 -5.15
C TYR A 255 -8.47 -2.15 -5.17
N SER A 256 -9.16 -2.38 -4.04
CA SER A 256 -10.56 -1.94 -3.91
C SER A 256 -10.70 -0.45 -4.17
N MET A 257 -9.74 0.35 -3.73
CA MET A 257 -9.77 1.81 -3.77
C MET A 257 -9.22 2.37 -5.08
N TRP A 258 -7.95 2.09 -5.40
CA TRP A 258 -7.32 2.65 -6.60
C TRP A 258 -7.67 1.96 -7.92
N ALA A 259 -8.46 0.87 -7.88
CA ALA A 259 -9.08 0.28 -9.06
C ALA A 259 -10.60 0.42 -9.01
N TYR A 260 -11.29 -0.36 -8.19
CA TYR A 260 -12.76 -0.42 -8.25
C TYR A 260 -13.42 0.91 -7.92
N GLN A 261 -13.09 1.52 -6.79
CA GLN A 261 -13.66 2.79 -6.32
C GLN A 261 -13.11 4.02 -7.06
N SER A 262 -12.16 3.82 -7.96
CA SER A 262 -11.63 4.88 -8.83
C SER A 262 -12.11 4.71 -10.26
N TYR A 263 -11.97 3.51 -10.81
CA TYR A 263 -12.33 3.23 -12.20
C TYR A 263 -13.83 3.12 -12.42
N GLY A 264 -14.59 2.61 -11.43
CA GLY A 264 -16.04 2.56 -11.50
C GLY A 264 -16.66 3.94 -11.66
N PRO A 265 -16.45 4.88 -10.71
CA PRO A 265 -16.94 6.25 -10.81
C PRO A 265 -16.40 7.01 -12.02
N PHE A 266 -15.13 6.83 -12.39
CA PHE A 266 -14.57 7.40 -13.61
C PHE A 266 -15.32 6.89 -14.86
N TRP A 267 -15.57 5.58 -14.93
CA TRP A 267 -16.30 5.01 -16.05
C TRP A 267 -17.74 5.54 -16.12
N VAL A 268 -18.41 5.67 -14.99
CA VAL A 268 -19.76 6.23 -14.90
C VAL A 268 -19.78 7.67 -15.44
N GLU A 269 -18.86 8.53 -14.98
CA GLU A 269 -18.84 9.93 -15.37
C GLU A 269 -18.53 10.12 -16.84
N PHE A 270 -17.50 9.45 -17.34
CA PHE A 270 -16.98 9.71 -18.68
C PHE A 270 -17.63 8.87 -19.78
N PHE A 271 -18.39 7.82 -19.42
CA PHE A 271 -19.01 6.91 -20.38
C PHE A 271 -20.45 6.49 -19.98
N GLY A 272 -20.62 5.88 -18.81
CA GLY A 272 -21.85 5.19 -18.43
C GLY A 272 -23.10 6.08 -18.42
N LYS A 273 -22.97 7.34 -18.00
CA LYS A 273 -24.08 8.30 -17.94
C LYS A 273 -24.67 8.63 -19.31
N HIS A 274 -23.86 8.55 -20.39
CA HIS A 274 -24.28 8.97 -21.73
C HIS A 274 -24.49 7.79 -22.67
N PHE A 275 -24.00 6.60 -22.34
CA PHE A 275 -24.06 5.45 -23.23
C PHE A 275 -25.49 4.96 -23.42
N LYS A 276 -25.79 4.64 -24.69
CA LYS A 276 -26.94 3.85 -25.09
C LYS A 276 -26.43 2.61 -25.82
N PRO A 277 -27.07 1.45 -25.63
CA PRO A 277 -26.73 0.28 -26.42
C PRO A 277 -27.08 0.50 -27.88
N SER A 278 -26.28 -0.03 -28.81
CA SER A 278 -26.62 -0.04 -30.23
C SER A 278 -27.82 -0.96 -30.46
N ALA A 279 -28.61 -0.66 -31.50
CA ALA A 279 -29.76 -1.49 -31.85
C ALA A 279 -29.36 -2.96 -32.16
N GLU A 280 -28.15 -3.15 -32.70
CA GLU A 280 -27.59 -4.47 -33.05
C GLU A 280 -27.16 -5.30 -31.84
N SER A 281 -26.91 -4.64 -30.70
CA SER A 281 -26.41 -5.32 -29.50
C SER A 281 -27.44 -6.26 -28.85
N GLY A 282 -28.72 -5.95 -29.01
CA GLY A 282 -29.83 -6.67 -28.34
C GLY A 282 -29.81 -6.54 -26.81
N LEU A 283 -29.08 -5.54 -26.27
CA LEU A 283 -29.03 -5.22 -24.85
C LEU A 283 -30.24 -4.39 -24.43
N PRO A 284 -30.70 -4.45 -23.16
CA PRO A 284 -31.72 -3.55 -22.61
C PRO A 284 -31.31 -2.08 -22.76
N GLU A 285 -32.28 -1.21 -23.08
CA GLU A 285 -32.04 0.21 -23.35
C GLU A 285 -31.37 0.94 -22.18
N ASN A 286 -31.70 0.57 -20.95
CA ASN A 286 -31.23 1.21 -19.71
C ASN A 286 -30.01 0.51 -19.06
N ILE A 287 -29.39 -0.49 -19.71
CA ILE A 287 -28.36 -1.34 -19.10
C ILE A 287 -27.16 -0.53 -18.55
N TYR A 288 -26.68 0.47 -19.28
CA TYR A 288 -25.55 1.29 -18.83
C TYR A 288 -25.90 2.20 -17.65
N GLN A 289 -27.15 2.69 -17.60
CA GLN A 289 -27.65 3.49 -16.47
C GLN A 289 -27.77 2.63 -15.20
N GLU A 290 -28.29 1.41 -15.32
CA GLU A 290 -28.40 0.47 -14.19
C GLU A 290 -27.01 0.10 -13.63
N ILE A 291 -26.05 -0.17 -14.49
CA ILE A 291 -24.65 -0.44 -14.11
C ILE A 291 -24.06 0.79 -13.41
N SER A 292 -24.26 1.98 -13.95
CA SER A 292 -23.77 3.24 -13.38
C SER A 292 -24.33 3.47 -11.97
N GLN A 293 -25.63 3.28 -11.77
CA GLN A 293 -26.28 3.41 -10.45
C GLN A 293 -25.69 2.44 -9.42
N LYS A 294 -25.36 1.20 -9.82
CA LYS A 294 -24.74 0.22 -8.92
C LYS A 294 -23.32 0.62 -8.51
N PHE A 295 -22.48 1.11 -9.44
CA PHE A 295 -21.16 1.61 -9.10
C PHE A 295 -21.24 2.78 -8.12
N LEU A 296 -22.10 3.77 -8.37
CA LEU A 296 -22.27 4.92 -7.48
C LEU A 296 -22.81 4.53 -6.11
N LYS A 297 -23.75 3.58 -6.05
CA LYS A 297 -24.23 3.04 -4.77
C LYS A 297 -23.09 2.41 -3.95
N ASN A 298 -22.24 1.63 -4.59
CA ASN A 298 -21.10 1.00 -3.93
C ASN A 298 -20.04 2.03 -3.49
N GLU A 299 -19.92 3.14 -4.21
CA GLU A 299 -19.03 4.25 -3.86
C GLU A 299 -19.55 5.03 -2.63
N ALA A 300 -20.86 5.17 -2.48
CA ALA A 300 -21.46 5.84 -1.32
C ALA A 300 -21.00 5.17 0.00
N ASP A 301 -20.93 3.83 0.03
CA ASP A 301 -20.50 3.08 1.20
C ASP A 301 -19.01 3.36 1.58
N LEU A 302 -18.18 3.76 0.62
CA LEU A 302 -16.78 4.12 0.87
C LEU A 302 -16.66 5.37 1.75
N VAL A 303 -17.52 6.37 1.54
CA VAL A 303 -17.45 7.67 2.22
C VAL A 303 -17.52 7.52 3.73
N ASP A 304 -18.34 6.60 4.23
CA ASP A 304 -18.53 6.36 5.65
C ASP A 304 -17.47 5.47 6.29
N ASN A 305 -16.61 4.83 5.49
CA ASN A 305 -15.69 3.80 5.97
C ASN A 305 -14.23 4.10 5.69
N TYR A 306 -13.87 4.30 4.46
CA TYR A 306 -12.50 4.38 4.01
C TYR A 306 -11.67 5.54 4.62
N PRO A 307 -12.22 6.76 4.80
CA PRO A 307 -11.46 7.87 5.37
C PRO A 307 -10.93 7.61 6.78
N TYR A 308 -11.57 6.71 7.55
CA TYR A 308 -11.09 6.32 8.89
C TYR A 308 -9.81 5.48 8.87
N MET A 309 -9.38 4.97 7.71
CA MET A 309 -8.09 4.27 7.56
C MET A 309 -6.89 5.20 7.60
N PHE A 310 -7.10 6.51 7.49
CA PHE A 310 -6.05 7.51 7.51
C PHE A 310 -5.87 8.09 8.92
N ALA A 311 -4.63 8.42 9.25
CA ALA A 311 -4.32 9.12 10.50
C ALA A 311 -4.98 10.51 10.54
N ARG A 312 -5.00 11.14 11.73
CA ARG A 312 -5.49 12.52 11.91
C ARG A 312 -4.79 13.49 10.96
N ASP A 313 -3.49 13.33 10.77
CA ASP A 313 -2.68 14.16 9.87
C ASP A 313 -2.74 13.72 8.40
N GLY A 314 -3.63 12.81 8.04
CA GLY A 314 -3.88 12.34 6.69
C GLY A 314 -2.91 11.27 6.18
N ARG A 315 -1.98 10.75 6.99
CA ARG A 315 -1.06 9.69 6.56
C ARG A 315 -1.78 8.35 6.35
N MET A 316 -1.35 7.62 5.31
CA MET A 316 -1.87 6.30 5.00
C MET A 316 -1.08 5.18 5.66
N ASN A 317 -1.72 4.01 5.81
CA ASN A 317 -1.09 2.77 6.26
C ASN A 317 -0.21 2.13 5.18
N MET A 318 0.92 1.56 5.59
CA MET A 318 1.72 0.67 4.77
C MET A 318 1.12 -0.75 4.82
N TRP A 319 0.19 -1.08 3.90
CA TRP A 319 -0.54 -2.34 3.89
C TRP A 319 -0.92 -2.78 2.48
N GLY A 320 -0.99 -4.09 2.25
CA GLY A 320 -1.43 -4.67 1.00
C GLY A 320 -0.36 -4.71 -0.09
N ARG A 321 -0.65 -5.46 -1.16
CA ARG A 321 0.26 -5.59 -2.31
C ARG A 321 0.36 -4.29 -3.08
N SER A 322 1.44 -4.16 -3.84
CA SER A 322 1.70 -2.99 -4.69
C SER A 322 1.68 -1.66 -3.93
N ILE A 323 2.03 -1.68 -2.65
CA ILE A 323 2.05 -0.47 -1.80
C ILE A 323 3.01 0.60 -2.33
N THR A 324 3.87 0.25 -3.27
CA THR A 324 4.71 1.18 -4.03
C THR A 324 3.91 2.20 -4.85
N TYR A 325 2.60 1.98 -5.05
CA TYR A 325 1.70 2.96 -5.69
C TYR A 325 1.26 4.08 -4.73
N ARG A 326 1.59 3.97 -3.44
CA ARG A 326 1.52 5.02 -2.41
C ARG A 326 0.21 5.82 -2.46
N PHE A 327 0.29 7.13 -2.74
CA PHE A 327 -0.86 8.02 -2.76
C PHE A 327 -1.88 7.75 -3.89
N ALA A 328 -1.70 6.70 -4.74
CA ALA A 328 -2.85 6.16 -5.48
C ALA A 328 -4.02 5.77 -4.55
N ALA A 329 -3.73 5.50 -3.29
CA ALA A 329 -4.74 5.22 -2.27
C ALA A 329 -5.80 6.32 -2.13
N VAL A 330 -5.46 7.58 -2.40
CA VAL A 330 -6.40 8.70 -2.28
C VAL A 330 -7.16 9.02 -3.58
N THR A 331 -6.92 8.26 -4.66
CA THR A 331 -7.59 8.46 -5.94
C THR A 331 -9.13 8.52 -5.82
N PRO A 332 -9.82 7.66 -5.04
CA PRO A 332 -11.28 7.72 -4.98
C PRO A 332 -11.82 8.98 -4.30
N LEU A 333 -11.04 9.62 -3.40
CA LEU A 333 -11.55 10.69 -2.54
C LEU A 333 -12.11 11.91 -3.31
N PRO A 334 -11.43 12.46 -4.34
CA PRO A 334 -12.04 13.50 -5.18
C PRO A 334 -13.14 12.95 -6.08
N LEU A 335 -13.06 11.69 -6.55
CA LEU A 335 -14.00 11.12 -7.50
C LEU A 335 -15.38 10.85 -6.89
N VAL A 336 -15.49 10.77 -5.56
CA VAL A 336 -16.77 10.75 -4.81
C VAL A 336 -17.72 11.87 -5.25
N GLU A 337 -17.20 12.99 -5.76
CA GLU A 337 -18.04 14.09 -6.24
C GLU A 337 -18.91 13.70 -7.45
N TYR A 338 -18.45 12.75 -8.28
CA TYR A 338 -19.23 12.25 -9.41
C TYR A 338 -20.54 11.55 -9.00
N GLY A 339 -20.56 11.00 -7.78
CA GLY A 339 -21.76 10.39 -7.19
C GLY A 339 -22.80 11.41 -6.70
N ASN A 340 -22.38 12.67 -6.50
CA ASN A 340 -23.23 13.75 -5.96
C ASN A 340 -23.98 13.36 -4.68
N PHE A 341 -23.28 12.64 -3.78
CA PHE A 341 -23.87 12.20 -2.52
C PHE A 341 -24.13 13.35 -1.56
N GLU A 342 -25.14 13.19 -0.71
CA GLU A 342 -25.43 14.12 0.38
C GLU A 342 -24.45 13.92 1.55
N ASN A 343 -24.23 14.98 2.33
CA ASN A 343 -23.47 14.94 3.59
C ASN A 343 -22.01 14.50 3.48
N VAL A 344 -21.37 14.59 2.31
CA VAL A 344 -19.96 14.31 2.13
C VAL A 344 -19.11 15.45 2.71
N ASN A 345 -18.18 15.10 3.60
CA ASN A 345 -17.21 16.07 4.13
C ASN A 345 -16.00 16.18 3.18
N TYR A 346 -16.17 16.91 2.08
CA TYR A 346 -15.10 17.13 1.08
C TYR A 346 -13.85 17.81 1.68
N GLY A 347 -14.00 18.63 2.72
CA GLY A 347 -12.86 19.23 3.41
C GLY A 347 -11.97 18.20 4.10
N TRP A 348 -12.55 17.18 4.70
CA TRP A 348 -11.81 16.07 5.30
C TRP A 348 -11.15 15.19 4.22
N LEU A 349 -11.89 14.86 3.14
CA LEU A 349 -11.35 14.08 2.03
C LEU A 349 -10.16 14.80 1.37
N ARG A 350 -10.24 16.13 1.23
CA ARG A 350 -9.18 16.97 0.69
C ARG A 350 -7.96 17.01 1.60
N HIS A 351 -8.17 17.16 2.92
CA HIS A 351 -7.10 17.09 3.93
C HIS A 351 -6.35 15.75 3.82
N ILE A 352 -7.07 14.62 3.84
CA ILE A 352 -6.46 13.29 3.69
C ILE A 352 -5.64 13.21 2.39
N ALA A 353 -6.23 13.58 1.26
CA ALA A 353 -5.58 13.43 -0.04
C ALA A 353 -4.31 14.27 -0.14
N SER A 354 -4.37 15.55 0.24
CA SER A 354 -3.22 16.45 0.19
C SER A 354 -2.11 16.03 1.15
N SER A 355 -2.47 15.65 2.38
CA SER A 355 -1.49 15.20 3.37
C SER A 355 -0.84 13.87 3.00
N THR A 356 -1.62 12.91 2.45
CA THR A 356 -1.06 11.67 1.92
C THR A 356 -0.11 11.93 0.74
N LEU A 357 -0.44 12.84 -0.16
CA LEU A 357 0.45 13.24 -1.26
C LEU A 357 1.78 13.76 -0.71
N LEU A 358 1.71 14.70 0.24
CA LEU A 358 2.89 15.28 0.88
C LEU A 358 3.67 14.26 1.72
N GLN A 359 3.03 13.24 2.32
CA GLN A 359 3.69 12.15 3.04
C GLN A 359 4.85 11.54 2.24
N PHE A 360 4.72 11.51 0.93
CA PHE A 360 5.72 10.94 0.03
C PHE A 360 6.55 12.00 -0.68
N LEU A 361 5.93 13.03 -1.25
CA LEU A 361 6.64 14.02 -2.05
C LEU A 361 7.66 14.85 -1.26
N GLN A 362 7.49 14.96 0.05
CA GLN A 362 8.44 15.66 0.93
C GLN A 362 9.45 14.71 1.58
N HIS A 363 9.38 13.39 1.32
CA HIS A 363 10.37 12.48 1.84
C HIS A 363 11.63 12.50 0.95
N PRO A 364 12.83 12.67 1.53
CA PRO A 364 14.06 12.86 0.74
C PRO A 364 14.41 11.67 -0.15
N ASP A 365 14.03 10.44 0.25
CA ASP A 365 14.33 9.22 -0.48
C ASP A 365 13.21 8.79 -1.45
N PHE A 366 12.17 9.64 -1.62
CA PHE A 366 11.04 9.30 -2.49
C PHE A 366 11.46 9.23 -3.96
N LEU A 367 12.28 10.17 -4.44
CA LEU A 367 12.81 10.18 -5.79
C LEU A 367 14.28 9.70 -5.84
N GLU A 368 14.59 8.89 -6.84
CA GLU A 368 15.93 8.56 -7.27
C GLU A 368 16.08 8.90 -8.75
N ASN A 369 17.01 9.80 -9.08
CA ASN A 369 17.17 10.32 -10.44
C ASN A 369 15.88 10.91 -11.03
N GLY A 370 15.12 11.65 -10.24
CA GLY A 370 13.86 12.28 -10.64
C GLY A 370 12.66 11.34 -10.73
N VAL A 371 12.84 10.03 -10.52
CA VAL A 371 11.78 9.02 -10.66
C VAL A 371 11.41 8.42 -9.31
N PRO A 372 10.12 8.25 -9.00
CA PRO A 372 9.72 7.62 -7.75
C PRO A 372 10.38 6.25 -7.56
N THR A 373 10.88 6.01 -6.35
CA THR A 373 11.55 4.75 -5.99
C THR A 373 10.55 3.60 -5.83
N MET A 374 10.99 2.38 -6.08
CA MET A 374 10.23 1.17 -5.72
C MET A 374 10.42 0.90 -4.22
N GLY A 375 9.40 1.17 -3.45
CA GLY A 375 9.40 1.05 -2.01
C GLY A 375 8.21 1.79 -1.40
N PHE A 376 8.26 2.12 -0.12
CA PHE A 376 7.23 2.91 0.54
C PHE A 376 7.69 4.36 0.68
N TYR A 377 8.55 4.72 1.62
CA TYR A 377 9.13 6.07 1.67
C TYR A 377 10.27 6.23 0.66
N GLY A 378 11.23 5.32 0.69
CA GLY A 378 12.34 5.22 -0.22
C GLY A 378 12.46 3.80 -0.79
N PRO A 379 13.63 3.39 -1.33
CA PRO A 379 13.87 2.04 -1.81
C PRO A 379 13.64 0.99 -0.70
N PHE A 380 12.71 0.06 -0.91
CA PHE A 380 12.45 -1.01 0.06
C PHE A 380 11.99 -2.28 -0.63
N ALA A 381 12.93 -3.17 -0.89
CA ALA A 381 12.71 -4.40 -1.64
C ALA A 381 11.61 -5.34 -1.09
N PRO A 382 11.43 -5.50 0.24
CA PRO A 382 10.43 -6.43 0.78
C PRO A 382 8.98 -6.12 0.39
N CYS A 383 8.63 -4.85 0.12
CA CYS A 383 7.27 -4.50 -0.29
C CYS A 383 7.01 -4.55 -1.81
N ILE A 384 8.06 -4.84 -2.61
CA ILE A 384 7.96 -4.80 -4.08
C ILE A 384 7.39 -6.12 -4.59
N GLN A 385 6.34 -6.03 -5.39
CA GLN A 385 5.78 -7.18 -6.10
C GLN A 385 6.65 -7.58 -7.30
N ILE A 386 6.74 -8.86 -7.58
CA ILE A 386 7.62 -9.42 -8.62
C ILE A 386 7.31 -8.91 -10.04
N TYR A 387 6.11 -8.40 -10.27
CA TYR A 387 5.68 -7.84 -11.56
C TYR A 387 6.00 -6.36 -11.72
N SER A 388 6.56 -5.70 -10.70
CA SER A 388 6.80 -4.25 -10.72
C SER A 388 8.10 -3.89 -11.43
N CYS A 389 8.09 -2.79 -12.18
CA CYS A 389 9.26 -2.12 -12.73
C CYS A 389 9.27 -0.64 -12.32
N ARG A 390 10.28 0.12 -12.74
CA ARG A 390 10.36 1.57 -12.41
C ARG A 390 9.18 2.37 -12.97
N GLY A 391 8.61 1.97 -14.11
CA GLY A 391 7.39 2.56 -14.63
C GLY A 391 6.14 2.26 -13.79
N SER A 392 6.13 1.11 -13.10
CA SER A 392 4.98 0.67 -12.29
C SER A 392 4.59 1.66 -11.20
N VAL A 393 5.56 2.33 -10.59
CA VAL A 393 5.33 3.28 -9.49
C VAL A 393 4.52 4.51 -9.92
N TYR A 394 4.49 4.82 -11.22
CA TYR A 394 3.66 5.90 -11.75
C TYR A 394 2.15 5.60 -11.73
N TRP A 395 1.71 4.41 -11.30
CA TRP A 395 0.31 4.23 -10.88
C TRP A 395 -0.12 5.21 -9.78
N THR A 396 0.81 5.74 -9.01
CA THR A 396 0.58 6.85 -8.08
C THR A 396 -0.06 8.05 -8.77
N GLY A 397 0.18 8.22 -10.08
CA GLY A 397 -0.41 9.28 -10.92
C GLY A 397 -1.93 9.27 -11.00
N LYS A 398 -2.59 8.16 -10.67
CA LYS A 398 -4.06 8.09 -10.60
C LYS A 398 -4.67 9.15 -9.68
N ALA A 399 -3.97 9.52 -8.60
CA ALA A 399 -4.45 10.55 -7.67
C ALA A 399 -4.71 11.91 -8.36
N PHE A 400 -4.03 12.19 -9.47
CA PHE A 400 -4.21 13.42 -10.24
C PHE A 400 -5.49 13.44 -11.10
N LEU A 401 -6.22 12.31 -11.21
CA LEU A 401 -7.55 12.28 -11.84
C LEU A 401 -8.52 13.26 -11.16
N GLY A 402 -8.30 13.57 -9.88
CA GLY A 402 -9.05 14.63 -9.18
C GLY A 402 -8.94 16.03 -9.82
N LEU A 403 -7.88 16.29 -10.61
CA LEU A 403 -7.73 17.54 -11.36
C LEU A 403 -8.67 17.65 -12.57
N LEU A 404 -9.39 16.57 -12.92
CA LEU A 404 -10.46 16.60 -13.93
C LEU A 404 -11.73 17.28 -13.41
N LEU A 405 -11.90 17.36 -12.09
CA LEU A 405 -12.96 18.15 -11.48
C LEU A 405 -12.73 19.64 -11.74
N PRO A 406 -13.80 20.43 -11.98
CA PRO A 406 -13.73 21.88 -12.08
C PRO A 406 -13.10 22.50 -10.83
N GLU A 407 -12.49 23.67 -11.00
CA GLU A 407 -11.86 24.41 -9.89
C GLU A 407 -12.89 24.83 -8.82
N ASP A 408 -14.10 25.13 -9.23
CA ASP A 408 -15.24 25.50 -8.38
C ASP A 408 -16.04 24.29 -7.85
N SER A 409 -15.58 23.06 -8.10
CA SER A 409 -16.20 21.85 -7.60
C SER A 409 -16.31 21.83 -6.08
N LYS A 410 -17.24 21.07 -5.52
CA LYS A 410 -17.41 20.94 -4.07
C LYS A 410 -16.12 20.47 -3.39
N TYR A 411 -15.40 19.54 -4.03
CA TYR A 411 -14.14 19.02 -3.51
C TYR A 411 -13.07 20.12 -3.44
N TRP A 412 -12.79 20.82 -4.53
CA TRP A 412 -11.74 21.82 -4.56
C TRP A 412 -12.13 23.11 -3.82
N SER A 413 -13.41 23.45 -3.74
CA SER A 413 -13.91 24.62 -3.02
C SER A 413 -14.03 24.41 -1.50
N ALA A 414 -14.03 23.17 -0.99
CA ALA A 414 -14.13 22.90 0.45
C ALA A 414 -12.89 23.38 1.22
N THR A 415 -13.04 23.91 2.41
CA THR A 415 -11.94 24.16 3.35
C THR A 415 -11.54 22.87 4.05
N GLU A 416 -10.24 22.57 4.14
CA GLU A 416 -9.77 21.39 4.84
C GLU A 416 -10.20 21.39 6.32
N ASN A 417 -10.51 20.21 6.84
CA ASN A 417 -10.84 19.98 8.24
C ASN A 417 -10.41 18.58 8.69
N GLU A 418 -10.45 18.34 9.99
CA GLU A 418 -10.07 17.04 10.57
C GLU A 418 -11.20 16.00 10.58
N GLY A 419 -12.38 16.30 10.02
CA GLY A 419 -13.51 15.39 10.08
C GLY A 419 -13.84 14.94 11.50
N PRO A 420 -14.11 13.65 11.75
CA PRO A 420 -14.42 13.12 13.06
C PRO A 420 -13.34 13.32 14.14
N TRP A 421 -12.09 13.54 13.74
CA TRP A 421 -10.98 13.76 14.68
C TRP A 421 -11.12 15.07 15.47
N ALA A 422 -11.85 16.04 14.92
CA ALA A 422 -12.05 17.34 15.58
C ALA A 422 -12.86 17.22 16.89
N ASP A 423 -13.94 16.43 16.85
CA ASP A 423 -14.94 16.45 17.91
C ASP A 423 -15.53 15.08 18.32
N GLN A 424 -15.43 14.06 17.51
CA GLN A 424 -16.00 12.74 17.76
C GLN A 424 -14.98 11.77 18.36
N LEU A 425 -13.77 11.74 17.83
CA LEU A 425 -12.70 10.85 18.27
C LEU A 425 -11.94 11.50 19.44
N LYS A 426 -12.40 11.26 20.66
CA LYS A 426 -11.86 11.90 21.87
C LYS A 426 -10.66 11.17 22.46
N PRO A 427 -9.60 11.88 22.90
CA PRO A 427 -8.50 11.30 23.68
C PRO A 427 -8.98 10.49 24.88
N GLY A 428 -8.19 9.49 25.27
CA GLY A 428 -8.53 8.56 26.35
C GLY A 428 -9.45 7.41 25.92
N ASN A 429 -9.93 7.41 24.68
CA ASN A 429 -10.75 6.33 24.10
C ASN A 429 -10.05 5.69 22.92
N VAL A 430 -10.58 4.55 22.48
CA VAL A 430 -10.26 3.86 21.23
C VAL A 430 -11.55 3.63 20.46
N TYR A 431 -11.51 3.82 19.16
CA TYR A 431 -12.70 3.70 18.30
C TYR A 431 -12.50 2.60 17.28
N ASN A 432 -13.39 1.62 17.31
CA ASN A 432 -13.35 0.45 16.45
C ASN A 432 -14.49 0.51 15.45
N LYS A 433 -14.15 0.36 14.16
CA LYS A 433 -15.10 0.30 13.05
C LYS A 433 -14.89 -1.02 12.31
N ILE A 434 -15.70 -2.02 12.69
CA ILE A 434 -15.69 -3.31 11.98
C ILE A 434 -16.34 -3.15 10.59
N GLN A 435 -15.81 -3.87 9.63
CA GLN A 435 -16.34 -4.03 8.29
C GLN A 435 -16.89 -5.45 8.17
N PRO A 436 -18.19 -5.68 8.48
CA PRO A 436 -18.74 -7.03 8.61
C PRO A 436 -18.60 -7.89 7.36
N ALA A 437 -18.76 -7.29 6.18
CA ALA A 437 -18.69 -8.00 4.90
C ALA A 437 -17.29 -8.57 4.59
N THR A 438 -16.25 -7.98 5.16
CA THR A 438 -14.86 -8.34 4.89
C THR A 438 -14.08 -8.82 6.11
N GLY A 439 -14.61 -8.63 7.31
CA GLY A 439 -13.90 -8.92 8.55
C GLY A 439 -12.72 -7.99 8.84
N LEU A 440 -12.58 -6.88 8.09
CA LEU A 440 -11.56 -5.87 8.37
C LEU A 440 -11.98 -5.02 9.58
N LEU A 441 -11.05 -4.72 10.47
CA LEU A 441 -11.27 -3.82 11.59
C LEU A 441 -10.38 -2.59 11.47
N ILE A 442 -11.01 -1.42 11.35
CA ILE A 442 -10.34 -0.12 11.43
C ILE A 442 -10.41 0.36 12.87
N THR A 443 -9.28 0.76 13.43
CA THR A 443 -9.19 1.27 14.81
C THR A 443 -8.50 2.63 14.80
N ASN A 444 -9.15 3.64 15.38
CA ASN A 444 -8.59 4.98 15.53
C ASN A 444 -8.15 5.22 16.98
N TYR A 445 -6.95 5.75 17.13
CA TYR A 445 -6.29 6.04 18.41
C TYR A 445 -6.11 7.54 18.59
N PRO A 446 -7.08 8.25 19.21
CA PRO A 446 -7.02 9.72 19.32
C PRO A 446 -5.84 10.25 20.13
N ASN A 447 -5.27 9.46 21.05
CA ASN A 447 -4.13 9.89 21.86
C ASN A 447 -2.88 10.16 20.99
N CYS A 448 -2.64 9.36 19.95
CA CYS A 448 -1.52 9.58 19.04
C CYS A 448 -1.94 10.11 17.67
N GLY A 449 -3.24 10.12 17.36
CA GLY A 449 -3.77 10.47 16.03
C GLY A 449 -3.63 9.37 14.99
N GLY A 450 -3.20 8.19 15.36
CA GLY A 450 -2.97 7.07 14.46
C GLY A 450 -4.24 6.29 14.09
N SER A 451 -4.22 5.68 12.92
CA SER A 451 -5.19 4.68 12.46
C SER A 451 -4.51 3.33 12.29
N GLU A 452 -5.20 2.28 12.69
CA GLU A 452 -4.70 0.92 12.61
C GLU A 452 -5.73 0.03 11.93
N MET A 453 -5.25 -0.93 11.16
CA MET A 453 -6.11 -1.89 10.51
C MET A 453 -5.70 -3.32 10.82
N ARG A 454 -6.70 -4.17 11.08
CA ARG A 454 -6.57 -5.61 11.16
C ARG A 454 -7.24 -6.26 9.98
N SER A 455 -6.54 -7.20 9.40
CA SER A 455 -7.05 -8.01 8.31
C SER A 455 -6.77 -9.49 8.59
N TRP A 456 -7.44 -10.32 7.84
CA TRP A 456 -7.24 -11.77 7.83
C TRP A 456 -6.68 -12.16 6.47
N CYS A 457 -5.69 -11.66 6.02
CA CYS A 457 -4.86 -11.97 4.86
C CYS A 457 -5.59 -12.33 3.55
N HIS A 458 -6.30 -13.46 3.45
CA HIS A 458 -6.86 -14.00 2.21
C HIS A 458 -8.23 -14.65 2.38
N GLU A 459 -9.00 -14.63 1.30
CA GLU A 459 -10.30 -15.31 1.23
C GLU A 459 -10.19 -16.84 1.28
N THR A 460 -9.04 -17.42 0.90
CA THR A 460 -8.82 -18.87 0.93
C THR A 460 -7.42 -19.22 1.41
N VAL A 461 -7.30 -20.26 2.21
CA VAL A 461 -6.07 -20.70 2.90
C VAL A 461 -5.31 -21.84 2.18
N GLU A 462 -5.64 -22.18 0.94
CA GLU A 462 -5.28 -23.53 0.45
C GLU A 462 -4.31 -23.61 -0.73
N LYS A 463 -3.75 -22.51 -1.28
CA LYS A 463 -3.02 -22.61 -2.54
C LYS A 463 -1.62 -22.00 -2.50
N ASP A 464 -0.67 -22.63 -3.20
CA ASP A 464 0.75 -22.20 -3.30
C ASP A 464 0.97 -20.75 -3.70
N TRP A 465 0.06 -20.15 -4.48
CA TRP A 465 0.16 -18.76 -4.85
C TRP A 465 -0.10 -17.77 -3.70
N GLN A 466 -0.67 -18.21 -2.57
CA GLN A 466 -0.77 -17.39 -1.36
C GLN A 466 0.60 -17.09 -0.77
N LYS A 467 1.58 -17.99 -0.87
CA LYS A 467 2.96 -17.76 -0.45
C LYS A 467 3.52 -16.49 -1.07
N PHE A 468 3.22 -16.29 -2.33
CA PHE A 468 3.64 -15.17 -3.12
C PHE A 468 2.99 -13.84 -2.67
N ARG A 469 1.72 -13.88 -2.23
CA ARG A 469 0.93 -12.70 -1.86
C ARG A 469 0.79 -12.47 -0.37
N SER A 470 1.21 -13.42 0.45
CA SER A 470 1.07 -13.40 1.91
C SER A 470 2.34 -12.99 2.65
N GLY A 471 3.23 -12.25 1.99
CA GLY A 471 4.36 -11.65 2.69
C GLY A 471 3.92 -10.59 3.69
N GLU A 472 4.85 -9.82 4.19
CA GLU A 472 4.65 -8.80 5.22
C GLU A 472 3.55 -7.78 4.85
N ASN A 473 3.20 -7.69 3.56
CA ASN A 473 2.07 -6.89 3.09
C ASN A 473 0.71 -7.29 3.68
N TYR A 474 0.56 -8.56 4.14
CA TYR A 474 -0.72 -9.10 4.62
C TYR A 474 -0.63 -9.87 5.93
N ASN A 475 0.55 -10.34 6.35
CA ASN A 475 0.68 -11.29 7.44
C ASN A 475 0.82 -10.67 8.82
N LYS A 476 0.96 -9.34 8.94
CA LYS A 476 1.07 -8.70 10.25
C LYS A 476 -0.26 -8.78 11.01
N LEU A 477 -0.21 -8.94 12.32
CA LEU A 477 -1.40 -8.97 13.17
C LEU A 477 -2.15 -7.65 13.16
N ALA A 478 -1.45 -6.54 12.91
CA ALA A 478 -2.01 -5.21 12.71
C ALA A 478 -1.07 -4.33 11.89
N TYR A 479 -1.64 -3.35 11.18
CA TYR A 479 -0.95 -2.32 10.39
C TYR A 479 -1.35 -0.95 10.91
N ASN A 480 -0.38 -0.12 11.26
CA ASN A 480 -0.62 1.17 11.91
C ASN A 480 0.07 2.30 11.14
N THR A 481 -0.62 3.43 10.97
CA THR A 481 -0.08 4.60 10.26
C THR A 481 1.17 5.19 10.92
N GLU A 482 1.32 4.99 12.24
CA GLU A 482 2.47 5.49 13.00
C GLU A 482 3.69 4.57 12.91
N PHE A 483 3.46 3.28 12.58
CA PHE A 483 4.49 2.24 12.61
C PHE A 483 4.51 1.45 11.29
N PRO A 484 5.20 1.95 10.24
CA PRO A 484 5.40 1.18 9.01
C PRO A 484 6.03 -0.18 9.33
N TRP A 485 5.53 -1.24 8.69
CA TRP A 485 5.98 -2.58 9.02
C TRP A 485 7.45 -2.84 8.62
N MET A 486 8.13 -3.56 9.48
CA MET A 486 9.47 -4.10 9.25
C MET A 486 9.37 -5.45 8.50
N ALA A 487 10.30 -5.71 7.59
CA ALA A 487 10.43 -7.01 6.95
C ALA A 487 10.78 -8.10 7.97
N ASP A 488 10.30 -9.32 7.74
CA ASP A 488 10.59 -10.45 8.61
C ASP A 488 12.03 -10.95 8.40
N GLY A 489 12.79 -10.99 9.50
CA GLY A 489 14.16 -11.46 9.50
C GLY A 489 14.27 -12.98 9.68
N LYS A 490 15.41 -13.53 9.26
CA LYS A 490 15.67 -14.98 9.30
C LYS A 490 16.01 -15.53 10.68
N LYS A 491 16.30 -14.66 11.65
CA LYS A 491 16.68 -15.01 13.03
C LYS A 491 15.55 -14.78 14.04
N GLY A 492 14.29 -14.77 13.57
CA GLY A 492 13.14 -14.47 14.39
C GLY A 492 12.97 -12.97 14.69
N GLU A 493 13.53 -12.09 13.84
CA GLU A 493 13.25 -10.66 13.84
C GLU A 493 11.89 -10.43 13.16
N ILE A 494 10.82 -10.61 13.91
CA ILE A 494 9.43 -10.59 13.41
C ILE A 494 8.64 -9.58 14.21
N SER A 495 8.14 -8.53 13.54
CA SER A 495 7.31 -7.49 14.15
C SER A 495 5.84 -7.73 13.92
N GLN A 496 4.99 -7.42 14.91
CA GLN A 496 3.53 -7.56 14.83
C GLN A 496 3.08 -8.91 14.24
N ASN A 497 3.73 -9.98 14.68
CA ASN A 497 3.37 -11.36 14.37
C ASN A 497 4.02 -12.34 15.35
N TYR A 498 3.50 -13.57 15.36
CA TYR A 498 4.18 -14.71 15.95
C TYR A 498 5.15 -15.31 14.92
N GLY A 499 6.35 -15.62 15.39
CA GLY A 499 7.28 -16.52 14.71
C GLY A 499 7.35 -17.85 15.45
N THR A 500 7.40 -18.93 14.70
CA THR A 500 7.57 -20.29 15.24
C THR A 500 8.77 -20.93 14.58
N LEU A 501 9.67 -21.51 15.36
CA LEU A 501 10.80 -22.27 14.84
C LEU A 501 10.25 -23.64 14.35
N ASN A 502 10.21 -23.83 13.03
CA ASN A 502 9.66 -25.04 12.43
C ASN A 502 10.61 -26.25 12.56
N LYS A 503 10.15 -27.44 12.18
CA LYS A 503 10.95 -28.70 12.25
C LYS A 503 12.22 -28.69 11.39
N LYS A 504 12.35 -27.72 10.47
CA LYS A 504 13.56 -27.52 9.65
C LYS A 504 14.57 -26.57 10.31
N GLY A 505 14.23 -26.01 11.47
CA GLY A 505 15.06 -24.99 12.13
C GLY A 505 14.95 -23.60 11.50
N GLU A 506 13.88 -23.31 10.76
CA GLU A 506 13.60 -22.03 10.14
C GLU A 506 12.48 -21.32 10.89
N TRP A 507 12.59 -19.98 11.02
CA TRP A 507 11.52 -19.16 11.55
C TRP A 507 10.39 -19.02 10.53
N GLU A 508 9.19 -19.41 10.92
CA GLU A 508 7.97 -19.31 10.14
C GLU A 508 6.99 -18.38 10.83
N VAL A 509 6.41 -17.45 10.05
CA VAL A 509 5.41 -16.49 10.52
C VAL A 509 4.00 -16.99 10.24
N LEU A 510 3.03 -16.53 11.03
CA LEU A 510 1.62 -16.80 10.76
C LEU A 510 1.20 -16.05 9.49
N ARG A 511 0.53 -16.74 8.57
CA ARG A 511 0.03 -16.21 7.31
C ARG A 511 -1.38 -16.68 6.96
N LEU A 512 -1.77 -17.83 7.44
CA LEU A 512 -3.04 -18.45 7.14
C LEU A 512 -4.02 -18.15 8.27
N TYR A 513 -4.59 -16.94 8.19
CA TYR A 513 -5.58 -16.49 9.16
C TYR A 513 -6.99 -16.85 8.71
N ASP A 514 -7.83 -17.16 9.70
CA ASP A 514 -9.28 -17.31 9.58
C ASP A 514 -9.94 -16.34 10.54
N PHE A 515 -10.63 -15.33 9.99
CA PHE A 515 -11.40 -14.37 10.77
C PHE A 515 -12.64 -15.09 11.35
N LYS A 516 -12.87 -14.97 12.65
CA LYS A 516 -14.03 -15.53 13.32
C LYS A 516 -15.11 -14.50 13.52
N ASP A 517 -14.84 -13.52 14.35
CA ASP A 517 -15.79 -12.43 14.63
C ASP A 517 -15.10 -11.23 15.30
N PHE A 518 -15.90 -10.16 15.45
CA PHE A 518 -15.60 -9.04 16.33
C PHE A 518 -16.75 -8.89 17.32
N ASN A 519 -16.57 -9.46 18.50
CA ASN A 519 -17.60 -9.51 19.52
C ASN A 519 -17.08 -8.98 20.87
N ASN A 520 -17.92 -8.29 21.63
CA ASN A 520 -17.55 -7.66 22.91
C ASN A 520 -16.27 -6.79 22.84
N GLU A 521 -16.03 -6.15 21.67
CA GLU A 521 -14.81 -5.38 21.37
C GLU A 521 -13.54 -6.24 21.45
N ILE A 522 -13.63 -7.50 21.03
CA ILE A 522 -12.52 -8.42 20.87
C ILE A 522 -12.51 -8.90 19.42
N TYR A 523 -11.36 -8.79 18.78
CA TYR A 523 -11.17 -9.26 17.41
C TYR A 523 -10.58 -10.66 17.42
N HIS A 524 -11.38 -11.62 17.00
CA HIS A 524 -11.05 -13.06 17.05
C HIS A 524 -10.57 -13.57 15.69
N ARG A 525 -9.41 -14.23 15.70
CA ARG A 525 -8.85 -14.95 14.54
C ARG A 525 -8.26 -16.28 14.96
N GLU A 526 -8.22 -17.22 14.04
CA GLU A 526 -7.40 -18.42 14.13
C GLU A 526 -6.30 -18.38 13.08
N ALA A 527 -5.20 -19.05 13.37
CA ALA A 527 -4.12 -19.23 12.42
C ALA A 527 -3.46 -20.61 12.60
N VAL A 528 -2.92 -21.12 11.51
CA VAL A 528 -2.11 -22.34 11.51
C VAL A 528 -0.80 -22.07 10.79
N LEU A 529 0.24 -22.82 11.12
CA LEU A 529 1.44 -22.81 10.30
C LEU A 529 1.19 -23.49 8.97
N GLU A 530 1.80 -22.98 7.93
CA GLU A 530 1.69 -23.54 6.59
C GLU A 530 2.41 -24.88 6.48
N THR A 531 3.58 -25.02 7.13
CA THR A 531 4.39 -26.23 7.10
C THR A 531 3.89 -27.31 8.07
N ASP A 532 3.14 -26.93 9.12
CA ASP A 532 2.56 -27.89 10.08
C ASP A 532 1.21 -27.34 10.62
N LYS A 533 0.10 -27.73 10.01
CA LYS A 533 -1.26 -27.31 10.39
C LYS A 533 -1.70 -27.78 11.78
N ASN A 534 -0.92 -28.64 12.46
CA ASN A 534 -1.18 -28.98 13.85
C ASN A 534 -0.66 -27.93 14.83
N VAL A 535 0.20 -27.03 14.37
CA VAL A 535 0.58 -25.84 15.11
C VAL A 535 -0.50 -24.78 14.89
N ARG A 536 -1.26 -24.47 15.95
CA ARG A 536 -2.45 -23.62 15.90
C ARG A 536 -2.35 -22.46 16.87
N TYR A 537 -2.91 -21.32 16.45
CA TYR A 537 -3.04 -20.12 17.24
C TYR A 537 -4.48 -19.64 17.24
N GLN A 538 -5.06 -19.44 18.42
CA GLN A 538 -6.30 -18.71 18.62
C GLN A 538 -5.92 -17.32 19.12
N LEU A 539 -6.18 -16.30 18.31
CA LEU A 539 -5.68 -14.94 18.49
C LEU A 539 -6.82 -14.01 18.85
N ASN A 540 -6.66 -13.25 19.93
CA ASN A 540 -7.70 -12.35 20.42
C ASN A 540 -7.10 -11.01 20.79
N ASP A 541 -7.45 -9.97 20.02
CA ASP A 541 -7.00 -8.61 20.25
C ASP A 541 -8.07 -7.77 20.96
N ILE A 542 -7.72 -7.20 22.09
CA ILE A 542 -8.51 -6.20 22.82
C ILE A 542 -7.80 -4.86 22.67
N LEU A 543 -8.48 -3.89 22.05
CA LEU A 543 -7.91 -2.58 21.73
C LEU A 543 -8.02 -1.65 22.95
N LEU A 544 -6.93 -1.00 23.28
CA LEU A 544 -6.83 -0.03 24.38
C LEU A 544 -6.46 1.35 23.81
N PRO A 545 -6.72 2.47 24.52
CA PRO A 545 -6.41 3.81 24.00
C PRO A 545 -4.96 4.03 23.54
N ASP A 546 -4.00 3.32 24.14
CA ASP A 546 -2.56 3.42 23.85
C ASP A 546 -1.92 2.07 23.58
N GLY A 547 -2.68 1.09 23.06
CA GLY A 547 -2.10 -0.21 22.81
C GLY A 547 -3.06 -1.34 22.50
N ILE A 548 -2.51 -2.55 22.53
CA ILE A 548 -3.20 -3.80 22.28
C ILE A 548 -2.95 -4.76 23.45
N LEU A 549 -4.02 -5.32 23.99
CA LEU A 549 -3.96 -6.45 24.90
C LEU A 549 -4.28 -7.72 24.11
N ARG A 550 -3.30 -8.61 23.95
CA ARG A 550 -3.44 -9.90 23.29
C ARG A 550 -3.71 -11.00 24.30
N VAL A 551 -4.71 -11.81 24.02
CA VAL A 551 -5.07 -12.98 24.82
C VAL A 551 -5.13 -14.17 23.89
N ASP A 552 -4.01 -14.88 23.76
CA ASP A 552 -3.82 -15.87 22.71
C ASP A 552 -3.64 -17.29 23.32
N LYS A 553 -4.04 -18.30 22.57
CA LYS A 553 -3.77 -19.70 22.89
C LYS A 553 -2.94 -20.30 21.77
N VAL A 554 -1.79 -20.83 22.13
CA VAL A 554 -0.87 -21.50 21.21
C VAL A 554 -0.90 -22.99 21.48
N SER A 555 -1.07 -23.80 20.46
CA SER A 555 -1.06 -25.26 20.55
C SER A 555 -0.02 -25.83 19.59
N VAL A 556 0.97 -26.52 20.12
CA VAL A 556 2.07 -27.14 19.37
C VAL A 556 2.17 -28.63 19.71
N PRO A 557 2.26 -29.54 18.73
CA PRO A 557 2.37 -30.97 18.99
C PRO A 557 3.73 -31.32 19.63
N ASP A 558 4.78 -30.66 19.17
CA ASP A 558 6.15 -30.84 19.66
C ASP A 558 6.65 -29.53 20.28
N SER A 559 7.51 -29.67 21.30
CA SER A 559 8.09 -28.48 21.94
C SER A 559 8.94 -27.69 20.96
N THR A 560 8.60 -26.40 20.77
CA THR A 560 9.29 -25.51 19.85
C THR A 560 9.48 -24.10 20.44
N GLU A 561 10.37 -23.31 19.83
CA GLU A 561 10.54 -21.91 20.19
C GLU A 561 9.55 -21.03 19.41
N ILE A 562 8.92 -20.11 20.12
CA ILE A 562 8.06 -19.07 19.54
C ILE A 562 8.56 -17.70 19.91
N THR A 563 8.30 -16.71 19.02
CA THR A 563 8.47 -15.30 19.32
C THR A 563 7.18 -14.54 19.08
N LEU A 564 6.99 -13.45 19.80
CA LEU A 564 5.98 -12.43 19.52
C LEU A 564 6.68 -11.07 19.52
N GLY A 565 6.58 -10.33 18.41
CA GLY A 565 7.15 -8.98 18.30
C GLY A 565 6.13 -7.87 18.45
N HIS A 566 6.59 -6.74 18.99
CA HIS A 566 5.86 -5.47 19.02
C HIS A 566 5.96 -4.75 17.66
N TYR A 567 5.42 -3.55 17.53
CA TYR A 567 5.84 -2.58 16.52
C TYR A 567 7.33 -2.28 16.69
N THR A 568 7.93 -1.71 15.63
CA THR A 568 9.33 -1.28 15.64
C THR A 568 9.42 0.23 15.65
N LEU A 569 10.47 0.76 16.28
CA LEU A 569 10.84 2.16 16.12
C LEU A 569 12.09 2.27 15.25
N PRO A 570 12.05 3.05 14.17
CA PRO A 570 13.23 3.37 13.38
C PRO A 570 14.19 4.26 14.17
N GLU A 571 15.45 4.23 13.81
CA GLU A 571 16.42 5.23 14.25
C GLU A 571 16.02 6.60 13.63
N GLY A 572 15.79 7.60 14.47
CA GLY A 572 15.19 8.86 14.04
C GLY A 572 13.66 8.87 14.06
N SER A 573 13.06 9.90 13.46
CA SER A 573 11.60 10.10 13.49
C SER A 573 10.90 9.46 12.30
N THR A 574 9.68 8.94 12.50
CA THR A 574 8.76 8.54 11.42
C THR A 574 7.88 9.70 10.96
N GLU A 575 7.97 10.88 11.57
CA GLU A 575 7.15 12.03 11.22
C GLU A 575 7.58 12.64 9.89
N PHE A 576 6.59 12.95 9.11
CA PHE A 576 6.63 13.52 7.79
C PHE A 576 7.46 14.82 7.65
N LYS A 577 7.50 15.67 8.68
CA LYS A 577 8.25 16.94 8.71
C LYS A 577 9.50 16.90 9.56
N ALA A 578 9.78 15.80 10.23
CA ALA A 578 10.95 15.71 11.07
C ALA A 578 12.17 15.41 10.20
N THR A 579 13.07 16.35 10.12
CA THR A 579 14.45 16.08 9.69
C THR A 579 14.96 14.96 10.57
N LEU A 580 15.28 13.82 9.95
CA LEU A 580 16.00 12.72 10.60
C LEU A 580 17.26 13.33 11.22
N ASP A 581 17.34 13.33 12.53
CA ASP A 581 18.54 13.78 13.23
C ASP A 581 19.54 12.59 13.17
N PRO A 582 20.52 12.58 12.26
CA PRO A 582 21.41 11.45 12.09
C PRO A 582 22.29 11.36 13.32
N GLY A 583 21.95 10.50 14.25
CA GLY A 583 22.73 10.27 15.45
C GLY A 583 21.97 10.15 16.76
N LYS A 584 20.64 10.29 16.77
CA LYS A 584 19.86 9.91 17.96
C LYS A 584 19.69 8.40 17.98
N SER A 585 20.53 7.73 18.74
CA SER A 585 20.39 6.32 19.08
C SER A 585 19.18 6.11 19.98
N PHE A 586 18.61 4.90 19.93
CA PHE A 586 17.58 4.48 20.86
C PHE A 586 18.03 4.64 22.31
N SER A 587 17.10 5.06 23.17
CA SER A 587 17.31 4.98 24.59
C SER A 587 16.27 4.05 25.24
N ASN A 588 16.56 3.56 26.43
CA ASN A 588 15.65 2.76 27.20
C ASN A 588 15.68 3.21 28.66
N ARG A 589 14.57 2.95 29.35
CA ARG A 589 14.46 3.15 30.79
C ARG A 589 13.63 2.03 31.41
N GLN A 590 13.91 1.73 32.66
CA GLN A 590 13.15 0.74 33.41
C GLN A 590 12.17 1.41 34.37
N ILE A 591 10.96 0.89 34.44
CA ILE A 591 9.91 1.35 35.32
C ILE A 591 9.45 0.18 36.17
N SER A 592 9.50 0.36 37.50
CA SER A 592 8.98 -0.64 38.42
C SER A 592 7.48 -0.50 38.55
N LEU A 593 6.77 -1.60 38.35
CA LEU A 593 5.31 -1.67 38.51
C LEU A 593 4.97 -2.49 39.76
N PRO A 594 3.94 -2.08 40.51
CA PRO A 594 3.43 -2.88 41.62
C PRO A 594 2.86 -4.23 41.10
N ALA A 595 2.79 -5.18 41.99
CA ALA A 595 2.18 -6.48 41.69
C ALA A 595 0.71 -6.32 41.31
N MET A 596 0.27 -7.03 40.26
CA MET A 596 -1.15 -7.14 39.95
C MET A 596 -1.86 -8.02 41.01
N LYS A 597 -3.17 -7.89 41.08
CA LYS A 597 -3.97 -8.74 41.96
C LYS A 597 -3.74 -10.23 41.64
N GLY A 598 -3.20 -10.96 42.62
CA GLY A 598 -2.87 -12.39 42.50
C GLY A 598 -1.39 -12.68 42.28
N GLU A 599 -0.54 -11.68 42.09
CA GLU A 599 0.91 -11.80 41.99
C GLU A 599 1.60 -11.58 43.32
N LYS A 600 2.74 -12.23 43.51
CA LYS A 600 3.54 -12.09 44.76
C LYS A 600 4.53 -10.93 44.70
N HIS A 601 4.97 -10.55 43.50
CA HIS A 601 6.01 -9.53 43.31
C HIS A 601 5.64 -8.55 42.19
N GLY A 602 6.12 -7.32 42.28
CA GLY A 602 6.06 -6.32 41.25
C GLY A 602 6.90 -6.73 40.02
N ARG A 603 6.75 -5.98 38.95
CA ARG A 603 7.46 -6.21 37.68
C ARG A 603 8.35 -5.04 37.36
N SER A 604 9.43 -5.28 36.63
CA SER A 604 10.20 -4.24 35.94
C SER A 604 9.88 -4.30 34.47
N VAL A 605 9.51 -3.16 33.89
CA VAL A 605 9.19 -3.00 32.48
C VAL A 605 10.23 -2.10 31.84
N THR A 606 10.76 -2.54 30.69
CA THR A 606 11.65 -1.72 29.88
C THR A 606 10.84 -0.99 28.82
N CYS A 607 10.99 0.33 28.77
CA CYS A 607 10.41 1.19 27.76
C CYS A 607 11.52 1.60 26.80
N TYR A 608 11.27 1.51 25.49
CA TYR A 608 12.22 1.84 24.41
C TYR A 608 11.72 3.06 23.66
N THR A 609 12.60 4.02 23.39
CA THR A 609 12.22 5.24 22.67
C THR A 609 13.24 5.62 21.60
N ASN A 610 12.73 6.19 20.49
CA ASN A 610 13.52 6.90 19.48
C ASN A 610 13.40 8.42 19.61
N GLY A 611 12.83 8.90 20.73
CA GLY A 611 12.59 10.32 20.99
C GLY A 611 11.19 10.80 20.55
N GLN A 612 10.58 10.16 19.56
CA GLN A 612 9.22 10.49 19.08
C GLN A 612 8.16 9.60 19.76
N TYR A 613 8.42 8.30 19.79
CA TYR A 613 7.56 7.30 20.43
C TYR A 613 8.31 6.57 21.53
N GLU A 614 7.54 6.08 22.49
CA GLU A 614 8.01 5.10 23.47
C GLU A 614 7.15 3.83 23.34
N LEU A 615 7.80 2.65 23.31
CA LEU A 615 7.15 1.34 23.26
C LEU A 615 7.41 0.56 24.54
N ALA A 616 6.40 -0.18 24.99
CA ALA A 616 6.52 -1.13 26.08
C ALA A 616 5.81 -2.45 25.73
N MET A 617 6.46 -3.58 25.99
CA MET A 617 5.90 -4.92 25.81
C MET A 617 5.92 -5.67 27.14
N ILE A 618 4.74 -6.02 27.66
CA ILE A 618 4.60 -6.53 29.01
C ILE A 618 3.96 -7.92 29.00
N PRO A 619 4.69 -8.97 29.40
CA PRO A 619 4.12 -10.29 29.59
C PRO A 619 3.23 -10.28 30.85
N LEU A 620 1.94 -10.62 30.72
CA LEU A 620 0.99 -10.64 31.82
C LEU A 620 0.69 -12.04 32.33
N TYR A 621 0.64 -13.04 31.45
CA TYR A 621 0.37 -14.45 31.82
C TYR A 621 0.97 -15.41 30.77
N GLY A 622 1.41 -16.56 31.24
CA GLY A 622 1.89 -17.68 30.39
C GLY A 622 3.32 -17.54 29.87
N TRP A 623 3.87 -16.36 29.87
CA TRP A 623 5.27 -16.11 29.54
C TRP A 623 6.17 -16.37 30.75
N THR A 624 7.22 -17.15 30.54
CA THR A 624 8.24 -17.47 31.57
C THR A 624 9.50 -16.63 31.42
N VAL A 625 9.54 -15.77 30.41
CA VAL A 625 10.66 -14.90 30.08
C VAL A 625 10.26 -13.43 30.17
N GLN A 626 11.24 -12.58 30.38
CA GLN A 626 11.07 -11.15 30.25
C GLN A 626 11.21 -10.71 28.80
N GLU A 627 10.62 -9.57 28.47
CA GLU A 627 10.79 -8.90 27.19
C GLU A 627 12.28 -8.58 26.94
N LYS A 628 12.71 -8.69 25.69
CA LYS A 628 14.07 -8.40 25.26
C LYS A 628 14.03 -7.70 23.91
N ALA A 629 14.62 -6.51 23.84
CA ALA A 629 14.73 -5.84 22.54
C ALA A 629 15.87 -6.43 21.70
N ILE A 630 15.64 -6.42 20.40
CA ILE A 630 16.65 -6.66 19.37
C ILE A 630 16.73 -5.44 18.44
N TYR A 631 17.81 -5.34 17.70
CA TYR A 631 18.12 -4.19 16.83
C TYR A 631 18.38 -4.67 15.40
N PRO A 632 17.35 -4.97 14.63
CA PRO A 632 17.50 -5.41 13.25
C PRO A 632 18.10 -4.33 12.35
N ASP A 633 18.95 -4.77 11.40
CA ASP A 633 19.56 -3.91 10.38
C ASP A 633 18.97 -4.22 9.00
N GLY A 634 18.69 -3.18 8.21
CA GLY A 634 18.24 -3.28 6.81
C GLY A 634 16.84 -3.84 6.61
N LEU A 635 16.05 -4.00 7.67
CA LEU A 635 14.71 -4.59 7.61
C LEU A 635 13.58 -3.55 7.73
N HIS A 636 13.88 -2.28 8.03
CA HIS A 636 12.87 -1.25 8.24
C HIS A 636 12.80 -0.28 7.06
N PRO A 637 11.59 0.15 6.61
CA PRO A 637 11.43 0.97 5.41
C PRO A 637 11.86 2.43 5.55
N VAL A 638 12.07 2.91 6.79
CA VAL A 638 12.42 4.31 7.09
C VAL A 638 13.89 4.45 7.45
N SER A 639 14.48 3.46 8.11
CA SER A 639 15.82 3.56 8.67
C SER A 639 16.57 2.24 8.54
N HIS A 640 17.89 2.29 8.39
CA HIS A 640 18.70 1.07 8.35
C HIS A 640 18.60 0.28 9.67
N ARG A 641 18.54 0.96 10.82
CA ARG A 641 18.40 0.34 12.14
C ARG A 641 17.05 0.65 12.76
N CYS A 642 16.50 -0.33 13.47
CA CYS A 642 15.30 -0.16 14.29
C CYS A 642 15.43 -0.94 15.61
N VAL A 643 14.61 -0.61 16.59
CA VAL A 643 14.45 -1.40 17.81
C VAL A 643 13.14 -2.19 17.75
N LEU A 644 13.22 -3.46 18.06
CA LEU A 644 12.07 -4.39 18.13
C LEU A 644 11.99 -5.01 19.53
N PRO A 645 11.08 -4.58 20.40
CA PRO A 645 10.74 -5.29 21.62
C PRO A 645 10.06 -6.62 21.28
N ARG A 646 10.51 -7.73 21.87
CA ARG A 646 9.94 -9.05 21.62
C ARG A 646 9.97 -9.95 22.84
N LEU A 647 9.04 -10.90 22.87
CA LEU A 647 9.06 -12.07 23.76
C LEU A 647 9.50 -13.29 22.96
N SER A 648 10.28 -14.16 23.56
CA SER A 648 10.71 -15.42 22.95
C SER A 648 10.79 -16.50 24.02
N GLN A 649 10.09 -17.61 23.83
CA GLN A 649 10.18 -18.76 24.76
C GLN A 649 9.92 -20.09 24.08
N LYS A 650 10.34 -21.17 24.71
CA LYS A 650 10.00 -22.52 24.33
C LYS A 650 8.63 -22.88 24.86
N VAL A 651 7.76 -23.35 23.99
CA VAL A 651 6.39 -23.82 24.31
C VAL A 651 6.23 -25.29 23.94
N GLY A 652 5.36 -25.99 24.67
CA GLY A 652 4.99 -27.37 24.38
C GLY A 652 3.54 -27.63 24.78
N GLY A 653 2.82 -28.39 23.98
CA GLY A 653 1.39 -28.65 24.18
C GLY A 653 0.56 -27.39 23.93
N SER A 654 -0.45 -27.14 24.76
CA SER A 654 -1.34 -26.00 24.66
C SER A 654 -1.08 -25.00 25.77
N GLN A 655 -0.91 -23.71 25.44
CA GLN A 655 -0.56 -22.66 26.39
C GLN A 655 -1.29 -21.36 26.09
N ILE A 656 -1.85 -20.73 27.13
CA ILE A 656 -2.43 -19.39 27.05
C ILE A 656 -1.34 -18.37 27.33
N LEU A 657 -1.27 -17.35 26.47
CA LEU A 657 -0.32 -16.25 26.54
C LEU A 657 -1.10 -14.92 26.58
N VAL A 658 -0.84 -14.09 27.59
CA VAL A 658 -1.42 -12.74 27.68
C VAL A 658 -0.30 -11.72 27.63
N THR A 659 -0.40 -10.82 26.65
CA THR A 659 0.63 -9.82 26.36
C THR A 659 0.02 -8.46 26.19
N LEU A 660 0.62 -7.45 26.79
CA LEU A 660 0.26 -6.04 26.62
C LEU A 660 1.34 -5.36 25.76
N GLN A 661 0.93 -4.76 24.65
CA GLN A 661 1.77 -3.98 23.74
C GLN A 661 1.29 -2.54 23.76
N LEU A 662 2.11 -1.63 24.28
CA LEU A 662 1.77 -0.21 24.47
C LEU A 662 2.70 0.69 23.66
N TRP A 663 2.17 1.82 23.25
CA TRP A 663 2.93 2.91 22.62
C TRP A 663 2.46 4.27 23.12
N LYS A 664 3.38 5.23 23.17
CA LYS A 664 3.10 6.61 23.56
C LYS A 664 3.83 7.57 22.62
N LYS A 665 3.11 8.56 22.07
CA LYS A 665 3.68 9.64 21.27
C LYS A 665 4.17 10.78 22.15
N GLY A 666 5.20 11.50 21.72
CA GLY A 666 5.74 12.64 22.48
C GLY A 666 6.68 12.24 23.63
N ALA A 667 7.39 11.12 23.50
CA ALA A 667 8.22 10.51 24.56
C ALA A 667 9.37 11.38 25.07
N ASN A 668 9.79 12.42 24.34
CA ASN A 668 10.86 13.32 24.78
C ASN A 668 10.48 14.13 26.02
N ASP A 669 9.20 14.50 26.17
CA ASP A 669 8.75 15.38 27.25
C ASP A 669 8.11 14.62 28.42
N THR A 670 7.38 13.56 28.13
CA THR A 670 6.66 12.75 29.12
C THR A 670 6.55 11.30 28.68
N GLY A 671 7.57 10.50 28.94
CA GLY A 671 7.47 9.05 28.71
C GLY A 671 6.37 8.38 29.55
N PHE A 672 6.18 7.07 29.43
CA PHE A 672 5.19 6.32 30.22
C PHE A 672 5.37 6.52 31.72
N THR A 673 4.26 6.67 32.41
CA THR A 673 4.19 6.54 33.87
C THR A 673 3.88 5.10 34.26
N ALA A 674 4.16 4.72 35.50
CA ALA A 674 3.81 3.39 36.01
C ALA A 674 2.29 3.11 35.93
N ARG A 675 1.45 4.12 36.07
CA ARG A 675 -0.01 4.01 35.93
C ARG A 675 -0.44 3.70 34.51
N GLU A 676 0.15 4.35 33.52
CA GLU A 676 -0.17 4.12 32.09
C GLU A 676 0.28 2.73 31.62
N LEU A 677 1.35 2.18 32.22
CA LEU A 677 1.83 0.82 31.93
C LEU A 677 0.98 -0.27 32.59
N GLN A 678 0.01 0.07 33.43
CA GLN A 678 -0.86 -0.88 34.13
C GLN A 678 -2.35 -0.68 33.82
N PRO A 679 -2.80 -0.71 32.57
CA PRO A 679 -4.24 -0.63 32.25
C PRO A 679 -5.00 -1.88 32.69
N VAL A 680 -4.31 -3.00 32.97
CA VAL A 680 -4.87 -4.27 33.41
C VAL A 680 -4.70 -4.42 34.94
N LYS A 681 -5.83 -4.65 35.63
CA LYS A 681 -5.88 -4.85 37.08
C LYS A 681 -5.63 -6.32 37.46
N SER A 682 -6.17 -7.26 36.69
CA SER A 682 -6.00 -8.70 36.93
C SER A 682 -6.23 -9.52 35.68
N VAL A 683 -5.55 -10.67 35.60
CA VAL A 683 -5.74 -11.73 34.62
C VAL A 683 -6.13 -12.99 35.40
N GLN A 684 -7.26 -13.61 35.09
CA GLN A 684 -7.73 -14.84 35.72
C GLN A 684 -7.98 -15.89 34.64
N VAL A 685 -7.31 -17.01 34.74
CA VAL A 685 -7.48 -18.15 33.83
C VAL A 685 -8.23 -19.23 34.55
N SER A 686 -9.26 -19.80 33.93
CA SER A 686 -10.04 -20.93 34.48
C SER A 686 -9.16 -22.19 34.65
N LYS A 687 -9.54 -23.07 35.57
CA LYS A 687 -8.77 -24.31 35.86
C LYS A 687 -8.64 -25.22 34.64
N ASP A 688 -9.64 -25.23 33.78
CA ASP A 688 -9.65 -25.99 32.51
C ASP A 688 -8.92 -25.31 31.38
N GLN A 689 -8.35 -24.13 31.61
CA GLN A 689 -7.67 -23.28 30.61
C GLN A 689 -8.50 -22.97 29.36
N LYS A 690 -9.82 -22.89 29.55
CA LYS A 690 -10.74 -22.50 28.45
C LYS A 690 -11.19 -21.07 28.50
N THR A 691 -11.11 -20.41 29.64
CA THR A 691 -11.60 -19.05 29.79
C THR A 691 -10.56 -18.14 30.45
N VAL A 692 -10.37 -16.97 29.88
CA VAL A 692 -9.55 -15.90 30.47
C VAL A 692 -10.41 -14.68 30.74
N THR A 693 -10.46 -14.28 32.00
CA THR A 693 -11.14 -13.05 32.42
C THR A 693 -10.11 -11.97 32.71
N ILE A 694 -10.16 -10.90 31.94
CA ILE A 694 -9.34 -9.70 32.14
C ILE A 694 -10.18 -8.64 32.84
N THR A 695 -9.67 -8.07 33.92
CA THR A 695 -10.26 -6.89 34.55
C THR A 695 -9.36 -5.68 34.29
N LEU A 696 -9.89 -4.65 33.65
CA LEU A 696 -9.17 -3.40 33.41
C LEU A 696 -9.20 -2.51 34.67
N GLN A 697 -8.31 -1.51 34.74
CA GLN A 697 -8.30 -0.53 35.84
C GLN A 697 -9.62 0.26 35.94
N SER A 698 -10.31 0.46 34.83
CA SER A 698 -11.66 1.05 34.78
C SER A 698 -12.75 0.19 35.44
N GLY A 699 -12.44 -1.04 35.79
CA GLY A 699 -13.41 -2.03 36.29
C GLY A 699 -14.12 -2.83 35.19
N LYS A 700 -13.97 -2.44 33.90
CA LYS A 700 -14.52 -3.17 32.77
C LYS A 700 -13.89 -4.58 32.70
N LYS A 701 -14.73 -5.57 32.48
CA LYS A 701 -14.26 -6.97 32.29
C LYS A 701 -14.34 -7.37 30.83
N LYS A 702 -13.34 -8.09 30.39
CA LYS A 702 -13.30 -8.78 29.08
C LYS A 702 -13.12 -10.28 29.34
N VAL A 703 -13.87 -11.08 28.61
CA VAL A 703 -13.83 -12.55 28.74
C VAL A 703 -13.51 -13.12 27.37
N VAL A 704 -12.44 -13.88 27.31
CA VAL A 704 -12.03 -14.66 26.12
C VAL A 704 -12.26 -16.12 26.41
N THR A 705 -12.96 -16.81 25.52
CA THR A 705 -13.20 -18.25 25.61
C THR A 705 -12.49 -18.96 24.47
N PHE A 706 -11.78 -20.03 24.79
CA PHE A 706 -11.06 -20.89 23.85
C PHE A 706 -11.80 -22.23 23.70
N GLU A 707 -11.80 -22.74 22.49
CA GLU A 707 -12.31 -24.09 22.20
C GLU A 707 -11.39 -25.19 22.71
#